data_bbf7d79d149a21d655fb2d6da5586326
#
_entry.id   bbf7d79d149a21d655fb2d6da5586326
#
_cell.length_a   1.000
_cell.length_b   1.000
_cell.length_c   1.000
_cell.angle_alpha   90.00
_cell.angle_beta   90.00
_cell.angle_gamma   90.00
#
_symmetry.space_group_name_H-M   'P 1'
#
loop_
_entity.id
_entity.type
_entity.pdbx_description
1 polymer ?
#
loop_
_entity_poly.entity_id
_entity_poly.type
_entity_poly.pdbx_seq_one_letter_code
_entity_poly.pdbx_strand_id
1 'polypeptide(L)'
;MNRFPAKRHNEPGGQRRPKHIAPDVQQEIMIIFSAPFFFSIISYCREECNGPDPEFRIFRLSAIAHFRRMGYNRASKTPDRKGEIHMQAIILAAGMGKRLKELTQDRTKCMVQVNGVALIDRMLHQIESRHLSRIVIVVGYEGEKLMKYIDTLGIRTPIVYVQNPIYDKTNNIYSLALAKDYLCQDDTLLFESDLIFEDAVIDQLLDDPRETLALVDKYESWMDGTCVKLGPDDSIASFVPSKNFRFEEAHEYYKTVNIYKFGRHFSRTHYVPFLEAYSKALGNNEYYEQVLRVITMLDDPEIRAKRLNGQLWYEIDDIQDLDIASSMFAQDPDFKVSLMQGRYGGYWRYPQLLDFCYLVNPYFPPQRLIDELQANFTPLLTQYPSGMRVNALLAGKNFAVHQDNIVVGNGAAELIKALMARLEGVTGFIRPTFEEYPNRYQDRPNVCFTPAGPDFRYTADDLMAFFGGQAIDNLVLINPDNPSGNYIPAGDVRRLIRWAEEKGIRLIVDESFADFADEADNTFIRQELLDAHKRLYVVKSISKSYGVPGLRLGVLASGDTELIDALKKDVAIWNINSFAEFYMQIEEKYKKDYAQSLDRIRAERARFRAELEKLPNLRVIPSQANYLMVELLGGLSSRAVTRELLIGSRILVKDLSAKLGGRQYLRLAVRNTEDNDKLLAALRPLCSQ
;
A
#
# COMPACT_ATOMS: atom_id res chain seq x y z
N MET A 1 54.30 14.81 16.26
CA MET A 1 54.80 16.02 16.95
C MET A 1 53.70 17.06 16.98
N ASN A 2 53.42 17.55 18.19
CA ASN A 2 52.62 18.65 18.73
C ASN A 2 51.09 18.37 18.86
N ARG A 3 50.68 17.94 19.97
CA ARG A 3 50.41 18.41 21.38
C ARG A 3 49.27 19.44 21.43
N PHE A 4 48.16 18.95 22.07
CA PHE A 4 47.07 19.70 22.72
C PHE A 4 47.58 20.77 23.72
N PRO A 5 46.71 21.72 24.15
CA PRO A 5 46.28 21.58 25.53
C PRO A 5 44.76 21.76 25.77
N ALA A 6 44.29 21.05 26.80
CA ALA A 6 43.02 21.18 27.48
C ALA A 6 42.99 22.41 28.38
N LYS A 7 41.82 23.03 28.57
CA LYS A 7 41.51 23.81 29.79
C LYS A 7 40.10 23.48 30.29
N ARG A 8 40.07 22.98 31.53
CA ARG A 8 38.92 22.98 32.45
C ARG A 8 38.68 24.39 32.99
N HIS A 9 37.42 24.77 33.26
CA HIS A 9 37.00 25.28 34.58
C HIS A 9 35.49 25.60 34.60
N ASN A 10 34.81 24.94 35.50
CA ASN A 10 33.93 25.39 36.62
C ASN A 10 32.58 26.06 36.28
N GLU A 11 31.57 25.35 36.76
CA GLU A 11 30.25 25.88 37.17
C GLU A 11 30.37 26.97 38.27
N PRO A 12 29.32 27.83 38.44
CA PRO A 12 28.28 27.45 39.35
C PRO A 12 26.83 27.89 38.98
N GLY A 13 25.90 27.20 39.61
CA GLY A 13 24.47 27.28 39.53
C GLY A 13 23.83 28.69 39.66
N GLY A 14 22.72 28.81 38.91
CA GLY A 14 21.81 29.92 39.02
C GLY A 14 20.38 29.44 38.86
N GLN A 15 19.70 29.25 39.99
CA GLN A 15 18.24 29.06 40.06
C GLN A 15 17.53 30.24 39.41
N ARG A 16 16.81 30.01 38.30
CA ARG A 16 15.84 30.97 37.79
C ARG A 16 14.47 30.72 38.41
N ARG A 17 14.02 31.68 39.21
CA ARG A 17 12.64 31.78 39.71
C ARG A 17 11.68 32.05 38.51
N PRO A 18 10.44 31.53 38.57
CA PRO A 18 9.43 31.80 37.52
C PRO A 18 9.00 33.28 37.59
N LYS A 19 8.87 33.89 36.41
CA LYS A 19 8.36 35.25 36.27
C LYS A 19 6.85 35.26 36.57
N HIS A 20 6.43 36.16 37.45
CA HIS A 20 5.01 36.49 37.71
C HIS A 20 4.33 36.94 36.39
N ILE A 21 3.19 36.33 36.10
CA ILE A 21 2.24 36.75 35.07
C ILE A 21 1.43 37.91 35.65
N ALA A 22 1.25 38.98 34.87
CA ALA A 22 0.55 40.20 35.23
C ALA A 22 -0.94 39.97 35.50
N PRO A 23 -1.59 40.78 36.39
CA PRO A 23 -2.95 40.56 36.88
C PRO A 23 -4.11 40.75 35.85
N ASP A 24 -3.83 41.28 34.67
CA ASP A 24 -4.91 41.74 33.75
C ASP A 24 -5.54 40.64 32.88
N VAL A 25 -5.05 39.38 32.92
CA VAL A 25 -5.64 38.29 32.14
C VAL A 25 -6.79 37.55 32.87
N GLN A 26 -7.04 37.94 34.13
CA GLN A 26 -8.06 37.25 34.95
C GLN A 26 -9.50 37.79 34.77
N GLN A 27 -9.70 38.86 34.05
CA GLN A 27 -11.04 39.51 33.99
C GLN A 27 -11.92 39.17 32.77
N GLU A 28 -11.39 38.52 31.72
CA GLU A 28 -12.19 38.28 30.48
C GLU A 28 -12.67 36.84 30.27
N ILE A 29 -12.44 35.90 31.20
CA ILE A 29 -12.97 34.54 31.05
C ILE A 29 -14.24 34.36 31.87
N MET A 30 -15.23 35.14 31.66
CA MET A 30 -16.54 34.96 32.25
C MET A 30 -17.61 34.95 31.18
N ILE A 31 -18.07 33.82 30.77
CA ILE A 31 -19.43 33.47 30.35
C ILE A 31 -19.46 32.09 29.63
N ILE A 32 -20.41 31.26 30.10
CA ILE A 32 -21.09 30.09 29.48
C ILE A 32 -20.57 28.70 29.86
N PHE A 33 -21.24 28.07 30.86
CA PHE A 33 -21.51 26.63 30.91
C PHE A 33 -22.44 26.23 32.05
N SER A 34 -23.30 25.22 31.89
CA SER A 34 -24.37 24.86 32.83
C SER A 34 -24.08 23.62 33.70
N ALA A 35 -24.72 23.57 34.85
CA ALA A 35 -24.35 22.81 36.05
C ALA A 35 -24.47 21.25 36.12
N PRO A 36 -25.17 20.51 35.23
CA PRO A 36 -25.23 19.04 35.39
C PRO A 36 -23.96 18.27 35.03
N PHE A 37 -23.03 18.89 34.32
CA PHE A 37 -21.82 18.24 33.83
C PHE A 37 -20.66 18.19 34.81
N PHE A 38 -20.80 18.83 35.97
CA PHE A 38 -19.66 19.08 36.85
C PHE A 38 -19.19 17.84 37.62
N PHE A 39 -20.10 16.95 37.99
CA PHE A 39 -19.74 15.80 38.82
C PHE A 39 -19.04 14.68 38.05
N SER A 40 -19.38 14.43 36.81
CA SER A 40 -18.74 13.39 35.98
C SER A 40 -17.29 13.70 35.63
N ILE A 41 -17.01 14.97 35.27
CA ILE A 41 -15.63 15.40 34.94
C ILE A 41 -14.70 15.30 36.17
N ILE A 42 -15.20 15.61 37.38
CA ILE A 42 -14.39 15.55 38.59
C ILE A 42 -14.09 14.10 38.99
N SER A 43 -15.01 13.16 38.80
CA SER A 43 -14.80 11.75 39.16
C SER A 43 -13.77 11.10 38.19
N TYR A 44 -13.89 11.31 36.92
CA TYR A 44 -12.98 10.76 35.89
C TYR A 44 -11.55 11.33 35.99
N CYS A 45 -11.43 12.64 36.27
CA CYS A 45 -10.12 13.29 36.46
C CYS A 45 -9.36 12.85 37.72
N ARG A 46 -9.95 12.06 38.61
CA ARG A 46 -9.26 11.56 39.81
C ARG A 46 -8.46 10.29 39.59
N GLU A 47 -8.84 9.45 38.66
CA GLU A 47 -8.25 8.12 38.47
C GLU A 47 -7.21 8.01 37.33
N GLU A 48 -7.33 8.78 36.25
CA GLU A 48 -6.44 8.60 35.07
C GLU A 48 -5.41 9.71 34.77
N CYS A 49 -5.42 10.83 35.52
CA CYS A 49 -4.57 11.98 35.19
C CYS A 49 -3.25 12.06 35.94
N ASN A 50 -2.49 10.98 36.02
CA ASN A 50 -1.08 10.98 36.42
C ASN A 50 -0.07 11.00 35.27
N GLY A 51 -0.49 11.35 34.05
CA GLY A 51 0.36 11.48 32.86
C GLY A 51 1.14 12.82 32.83
N PRO A 52 2.30 12.85 32.15
CA PRO A 52 3.24 13.98 32.19
C PRO A 52 2.94 15.14 31.24
N ASP A 53 1.73 15.33 30.72
CA ASP A 53 1.42 16.38 29.75
C ASP A 53 1.04 17.72 30.43
N PRO A 54 1.87 18.78 30.30
CA PRO A 54 1.67 20.07 30.96
C PRO A 54 0.44 20.86 30.48
N GLU A 55 0.01 20.69 29.23
CA GLU A 55 -1.09 21.45 28.65
C GLU A 55 -2.46 21.05 29.25
N PHE A 56 -2.63 19.79 29.62
CA PHE A 56 -3.83 19.30 30.26
C PHE A 56 -3.98 19.81 31.73
N ARG A 57 -2.88 20.10 32.41
CA ARG A 57 -2.91 20.65 33.78
C ARG A 57 -3.44 22.08 33.81
N ILE A 58 -3.12 22.89 32.81
CA ILE A 58 -3.55 24.29 32.72
C ILE A 58 -5.05 24.36 32.42
N PHE A 59 -5.54 23.51 31.53
CA PHE A 59 -6.98 23.41 31.19
C PHE A 59 -7.81 23.00 32.41
N ARG A 60 -7.33 22.07 33.22
CA ARG A 60 -7.97 21.59 34.45
C ARG A 60 -8.16 22.68 35.49
N LEU A 61 -7.15 23.51 35.74
CA LEU A 61 -7.19 24.57 36.74
C LEU A 61 -8.08 25.74 36.31
N SER A 62 -8.09 26.09 35.04
CA SER A 62 -8.89 27.17 34.47
C SER A 62 -10.38 26.81 34.41
N ALA A 63 -10.71 25.60 33.93
CA ALA A 63 -12.08 25.12 33.83
C ALA A 63 -12.78 25.00 35.19
N ILE A 64 -12.10 24.42 36.22
CA ILE A 64 -12.66 24.19 37.56
C ILE A 64 -12.97 25.51 38.30
N ALA A 65 -12.14 26.54 38.13
CA ALA A 65 -12.36 27.84 38.80
C ALA A 65 -13.57 28.58 38.20
N HIS A 66 -13.84 28.37 36.94
CA HIS A 66 -14.87 29.12 36.19
C HIS A 66 -16.30 28.58 36.38
N PHE A 67 -16.44 27.26 36.47
CA PHE A 67 -17.74 26.59 36.59
C PHE A 67 -18.48 26.85 37.94
N ARG A 68 -17.82 27.28 38.97
CA ARG A 68 -18.43 27.48 40.32
C ARG A 68 -19.33 28.72 40.43
N ARG A 69 -19.46 29.56 39.39
CA ARG A 69 -20.11 30.88 39.53
C ARG A 69 -21.44 31.06 38.78
N MET A 70 -22.02 30.05 38.14
CA MET A 70 -23.23 30.18 37.34
C MET A 70 -24.47 29.48 37.92
N GLY A 71 -25.53 30.25 38.11
CA GLY A 71 -26.87 29.76 38.46
C GLY A 71 -27.72 29.52 37.19
N TYR A 72 -28.53 28.50 37.21
CA TYR A 72 -29.29 27.95 36.08
C TYR A 72 -30.76 28.39 36.05
N ASN A 73 -31.28 28.69 34.84
CA ASN A 73 -32.71 28.76 34.55
C ASN A 73 -33.07 27.75 33.44
N ARG A 74 -34.01 26.86 33.72
CA ARG A 74 -34.60 25.89 32.81
C ARG A 74 -35.47 26.60 31.77
N ALA A 75 -35.11 26.57 30.50
CA ALA A 75 -35.99 26.96 29.39
C ALA A 75 -36.84 25.77 28.93
N SER A 76 -38.12 26.02 28.79
CA SER A 76 -39.18 25.07 28.41
C SER A 76 -39.03 24.60 26.96
N LYS A 77 -39.19 23.28 26.75
CA LYS A 77 -39.33 22.65 25.44
C LYS A 77 -40.63 23.14 24.76
N THR A 78 -40.53 23.87 23.67
CA THR A 78 -41.57 23.97 22.67
C THR A 78 -41.38 22.90 21.61
N PRO A 79 -42.38 22.09 21.24
CA PRO A 79 -42.20 21.09 20.18
C PRO A 79 -42.19 21.83 18.82
N ASP A 80 -41.09 21.70 18.10
CA ASP A 80 -41.02 22.12 16.70
C ASP A 80 -41.94 21.24 15.83
N ARG A 81 -42.63 21.89 14.92
CA ARG A 81 -43.48 21.25 13.91
C ARG A 81 -42.62 20.25 13.12
N LYS A 82 -43.21 19.12 12.69
CA LYS A 82 -42.69 18.27 11.64
C LYS A 82 -42.38 19.11 10.40
N GLY A 83 -41.16 19.61 10.28
CA GLY A 83 -40.64 20.42 9.20
C GLY A 83 -39.59 19.62 8.43
N GLU A 84 -39.51 19.89 7.17
CA GLU A 84 -38.48 19.39 6.26
C GLU A 84 -37.11 19.51 6.92
N ILE A 85 -36.36 18.41 6.91
CA ILE A 85 -34.98 18.38 7.41
C ILE A 85 -34.15 19.19 6.40
N HIS A 86 -33.81 20.42 6.77
CA HIS A 86 -32.92 21.27 5.98
C HIS A 86 -31.48 20.85 6.31
N MET A 87 -30.83 20.13 5.40
CA MET A 87 -29.42 19.74 5.52
C MET A 87 -28.58 20.60 4.56
N GLN A 88 -27.42 21.04 5.03
CA GLN A 88 -26.43 21.80 4.26
C GLN A 88 -25.09 21.07 4.20
N ALA A 89 -24.18 21.53 3.34
CA ALA A 89 -22.78 21.10 3.34
C ALA A 89 -21.86 22.25 3.77
N ILE A 90 -20.79 21.94 4.50
CA ILE A 90 -19.65 22.83 4.73
C ILE A 90 -18.39 22.15 4.19
N ILE A 91 -17.63 22.85 3.34
CA ILE A 91 -16.39 22.38 2.74
C ILE A 91 -15.24 23.26 3.21
N LEU A 92 -14.21 22.67 3.82
CA LEU A 92 -13.01 23.38 4.25
C LEU A 92 -11.97 23.38 3.13
N ALA A 93 -11.86 24.48 2.39
CA ALA A 93 -11.04 24.62 1.18
C ALA A 93 -10.00 25.77 1.28
N ALA A 94 -9.59 26.15 2.49
CA ALA A 94 -8.65 27.25 2.69
C ALA A 94 -7.17 26.87 2.60
N GLY A 95 -6.83 25.57 2.55
CA GLY A 95 -5.49 25.05 2.66
C GLY A 95 -4.62 25.24 1.41
N MET A 96 -3.27 25.40 1.62
CA MET A 96 -2.28 25.63 0.57
C MET A 96 -1.80 24.37 -0.16
N GLY A 97 -1.93 23.17 0.42
CA GLY A 97 -1.47 21.93 -0.19
C GLY A 97 0.04 21.84 -0.47
N LYS A 98 0.87 22.35 0.43
CA LYS A 98 2.35 22.51 0.23
C LYS A 98 3.08 21.23 -0.20
N ARG A 99 2.57 20.03 0.18
CA ARG A 99 3.18 18.74 -0.17
C ARG A 99 3.04 18.39 -1.66
N LEU A 100 2.05 18.95 -2.34
CA LEU A 100 1.82 18.77 -3.78
C LEU A 100 2.67 19.70 -4.68
N LYS A 101 3.50 20.57 -4.07
CA LYS A 101 4.52 21.41 -4.73
C LYS A 101 3.99 22.15 -5.98
N GLU A 102 4.47 21.75 -7.17
CA GLU A 102 4.16 22.42 -8.44
C GLU A 102 2.66 22.40 -8.78
N LEU A 103 1.92 21.39 -8.31
CA LEU A 103 0.49 21.26 -8.59
C LEU A 103 -0.38 22.26 -7.84
N THR A 104 0.17 22.91 -6.80
CA THR A 104 -0.57 23.84 -5.94
C THR A 104 0.09 25.22 -5.82
N GLN A 105 1.05 25.55 -6.71
CA GLN A 105 1.72 26.86 -6.69
C GLN A 105 0.77 28.02 -7.01
N ASP A 106 -0.20 27.80 -7.90
CA ASP A 106 -1.10 28.81 -8.44
C ASP A 106 -2.59 28.49 -8.24
N ARG A 107 -2.89 27.47 -7.44
CA ARG A 107 -4.25 27.01 -7.18
C ARG A 107 -4.37 26.30 -5.84
N THR A 108 -5.59 26.22 -5.30
CA THR A 108 -5.84 25.50 -4.04
C THR A 108 -5.73 23.99 -4.22
N LYS A 109 -5.49 23.26 -3.11
CA LYS A 109 -5.37 21.80 -3.09
C LYS A 109 -6.59 21.11 -3.73
N CYS A 110 -7.78 21.59 -3.49
CA CYS A 110 -9.03 21.01 -4.02
C CYS A 110 -9.22 21.18 -5.54
N MET A 111 -8.41 22.01 -6.20
CA MET A 111 -8.38 22.14 -7.66
C MET A 111 -7.42 21.15 -8.35
N VAL A 112 -6.72 20.32 -7.58
CA VAL A 112 -5.90 19.23 -8.14
C VAL A 112 -6.83 18.23 -8.84
N GLN A 113 -6.40 17.77 -10.01
CA GLN A 113 -7.20 16.91 -10.88
C GLN A 113 -6.81 15.45 -10.72
N VAL A 114 -7.82 14.59 -10.57
CA VAL A 114 -7.72 13.14 -10.68
C VAL A 114 -8.43 12.72 -11.97
N ASN A 115 -7.68 12.13 -12.88
CA ASN A 115 -8.21 11.72 -14.21
C ASN A 115 -8.92 12.88 -14.96
N GLY A 116 -8.35 14.09 -14.88
CA GLY A 116 -8.84 15.28 -15.61
C GLY A 116 -9.98 16.03 -14.91
N VAL A 117 -10.49 15.57 -13.76
CA VAL A 117 -11.56 16.23 -12.99
C VAL A 117 -11.02 16.69 -11.64
N ALA A 118 -11.26 17.98 -11.29
CA ALA A 118 -10.80 18.53 -10.01
C ALA A 118 -11.58 17.89 -8.84
N LEU A 119 -10.91 17.77 -7.68
CA LEU A 119 -11.54 17.22 -6.47
C LEU A 119 -12.81 17.99 -6.10
N ILE A 120 -12.73 19.31 -6.09
CA ILE A 120 -13.88 20.17 -5.74
C ILE A 120 -15.02 20.06 -6.76
N ASP A 121 -14.73 19.93 -8.04
CA ASP A 121 -15.72 19.73 -9.11
C ASP A 121 -16.52 18.45 -8.85
N ARG A 122 -15.82 17.34 -8.66
CA ARG A 122 -16.42 16.04 -8.32
C ARG A 122 -17.27 16.11 -7.05
N MET A 123 -16.73 16.67 -5.98
CA MET A 123 -17.41 16.80 -4.69
C MET A 123 -18.68 17.64 -4.80
N LEU A 124 -18.63 18.78 -5.49
CA LEU A 124 -19.79 19.66 -5.64
C LEU A 124 -20.94 18.99 -6.41
N HIS A 125 -20.64 18.27 -7.50
CA HIS A 125 -21.65 17.51 -8.25
C HIS A 125 -22.23 16.35 -7.43
N GLN A 126 -21.42 15.67 -6.63
CA GLN A 126 -21.89 14.63 -5.71
C GLN A 126 -22.84 15.22 -4.64
N ILE A 127 -22.51 16.36 -4.07
CA ILE A 127 -23.35 17.06 -3.07
C ILE A 127 -24.63 17.58 -3.72
N GLU A 128 -24.56 18.20 -4.90
CA GLU A 128 -25.72 18.74 -5.60
C GLU A 128 -26.78 17.69 -5.89
N SER A 129 -26.37 16.47 -6.28
CA SER A 129 -27.29 15.37 -6.54
C SER A 129 -28.11 14.92 -5.32
N ARG A 130 -27.75 15.34 -4.10
CA ARG A 130 -28.45 15.05 -2.84
C ARG A 130 -29.40 16.16 -2.41
N HIS A 131 -29.56 17.21 -3.21
CA HIS A 131 -30.54 18.30 -3.01
C HIS A 131 -30.42 18.98 -1.64
N LEU A 132 -29.19 19.25 -1.17
CA LEU A 132 -28.97 19.99 0.07
C LEU A 132 -29.45 21.47 -0.07
N SER A 133 -29.78 22.11 1.05
CA SER A 133 -30.32 23.48 1.07
C SER A 133 -29.31 24.51 0.61
N ARG A 134 -28.02 24.32 0.91
CA ARG A 134 -26.90 25.20 0.52
C ARG A 134 -25.55 24.49 0.70
N ILE A 135 -24.50 25.07 0.10
CA ILE A 135 -23.12 24.68 0.28
C ILE A 135 -22.34 25.89 0.81
N VAL A 136 -21.69 25.75 1.96
CA VAL A 136 -20.81 26.77 2.53
C VAL A 136 -19.36 26.34 2.25
N ILE A 137 -18.58 27.19 1.59
CA ILE A 137 -17.18 26.88 1.25
C ILE A 137 -16.28 27.88 1.98
N VAL A 138 -15.42 27.35 2.86
CA VAL A 138 -14.42 28.18 3.53
C VAL A 138 -13.19 28.25 2.64
N VAL A 139 -12.90 29.44 2.11
CA VAL A 139 -11.82 29.70 1.15
C VAL A 139 -10.68 30.47 1.81
N GLY A 140 -9.46 30.32 1.29
CA GLY A 140 -8.28 31.01 1.80
C GLY A 140 -7.23 31.19 0.70
N TYR A 141 -6.22 30.31 0.65
CA TYR A 141 -5.19 30.34 -0.38
C TYR A 141 -5.80 30.27 -1.79
N GLU A 142 -5.46 31.22 -2.68
CA GLU A 142 -6.00 31.33 -4.04
C GLU A 142 -7.53 31.25 -4.11
N GLY A 143 -8.21 31.74 -3.07
CA GLY A 143 -9.67 31.64 -2.93
C GLY A 143 -10.44 32.29 -4.07
N GLU A 144 -9.96 33.41 -4.62
CA GLU A 144 -10.61 34.06 -5.79
C GLU A 144 -10.56 33.21 -7.05
N LYS A 145 -9.45 32.48 -7.26
CA LYS A 145 -9.35 31.54 -8.39
C LYS A 145 -10.29 30.37 -8.20
N LEU A 146 -10.39 29.86 -6.96
CA LEU A 146 -11.33 28.79 -6.64
C LEU A 146 -12.78 29.22 -6.88
N MET A 147 -13.19 30.39 -6.38
CA MET A 147 -14.55 30.92 -6.59
C MET A 147 -14.88 31.06 -8.08
N LYS A 148 -13.97 31.68 -8.86
CA LYS A 148 -14.13 31.79 -10.32
C LYS A 148 -14.23 30.43 -11.01
N TYR A 149 -13.46 29.43 -10.58
CA TYR A 149 -13.56 28.10 -11.12
C TYR A 149 -14.92 27.46 -10.81
N ILE A 150 -15.38 27.53 -9.57
CA ILE A 150 -16.67 27.00 -9.13
C ILE A 150 -17.83 27.64 -9.92
N ASP A 151 -17.78 28.93 -10.21
CA ASP A 151 -18.79 29.63 -11.00
C ASP A 151 -18.92 29.04 -12.44
N THR A 152 -17.90 28.38 -12.95
CA THR A 152 -17.93 27.70 -14.26
C THR A 152 -18.60 26.33 -14.23
N LEU A 153 -18.79 25.73 -13.06
CA LEU A 153 -19.25 24.34 -12.92
C LEU A 153 -20.79 24.20 -13.06
N GLY A 154 -21.54 25.31 -13.02
CA GLY A 154 -22.99 25.29 -13.21
C GLY A 154 -23.76 24.68 -12.04
N ILE A 155 -23.22 24.69 -10.84
CA ILE A 155 -23.87 24.20 -9.62
C ILE A 155 -25.10 25.06 -9.29
N ARG A 156 -26.25 24.44 -9.10
CA ARG A 156 -27.53 25.12 -8.84
C ARG A 156 -27.80 25.32 -7.35
N THR A 157 -27.27 24.44 -6.51
CA THR A 157 -27.38 24.58 -5.03
C THR A 157 -26.72 25.88 -4.62
N PRO A 158 -27.39 26.72 -3.81
CA PRO A 158 -26.83 28.00 -3.37
C PRO A 158 -25.50 27.83 -2.67
N ILE A 159 -24.49 28.58 -3.14
CA ILE A 159 -23.13 28.55 -2.56
C ILE A 159 -22.89 29.84 -1.77
N VAL A 160 -22.33 29.68 -0.56
CA VAL A 160 -21.91 30.78 0.30
C VAL A 160 -20.40 30.64 0.56
N TYR A 161 -19.64 31.70 0.33
CA TYR A 161 -18.22 31.71 0.59
C TYR A 161 -17.91 32.38 1.93
N VAL A 162 -17.05 31.75 2.73
CA VAL A 162 -16.54 32.29 3.99
C VAL A 162 -15.01 32.43 3.84
N GLN A 163 -14.51 33.67 3.99
CA GLN A 163 -13.10 33.95 3.80
C GLN A 163 -12.29 33.68 5.08
N ASN A 164 -11.25 32.88 4.99
CA ASN A 164 -10.20 32.79 6.01
C ASN A 164 -9.03 33.71 5.61
N PRO A 165 -8.88 34.91 6.19
CA PRO A 165 -7.84 35.85 5.80
C PRO A 165 -6.45 35.53 6.34
N ILE A 166 -6.35 34.60 7.28
CA ILE A 166 -5.09 34.20 7.95
C ILE A 166 -4.82 32.69 7.80
N TYR A 167 -5.21 32.12 6.66
CA TYR A 167 -5.06 30.69 6.34
C TYR A 167 -3.61 30.19 6.45
N ASP A 168 -2.62 31.07 6.27
CA ASP A 168 -1.19 30.76 6.35
C ASP A 168 -0.67 30.61 7.78
N LYS A 169 -1.45 31.06 8.79
CA LYS A 169 -1.11 31.07 10.22
C LYS A 169 -2.03 30.20 11.06
N THR A 170 -3.07 29.65 10.47
CA THR A 170 -4.11 28.89 11.15
C THR A 170 -4.27 27.51 10.52
N ASN A 171 -4.88 26.58 11.26
CA ASN A 171 -5.27 25.29 10.76
C ASN A 171 -6.80 25.22 10.54
N ASN A 172 -7.33 24.04 10.19
CA ASN A 172 -8.74 23.85 9.81
C ASN A 172 -9.73 24.18 10.94
N ILE A 173 -9.33 24.13 12.23
CA ILE A 173 -10.16 24.57 13.36
C ILE A 173 -10.64 26.01 13.18
N TYR A 174 -9.77 26.91 12.71
CA TYR A 174 -10.15 28.33 12.51
C TYR A 174 -11.06 28.49 11.31
N SER A 175 -10.80 27.76 10.23
CA SER A 175 -11.67 27.74 9.06
C SER A 175 -13.10 27.31 9.44
N LEU A 176 -13.24 26.28 10.27
CA LEU A 176 -14.54 25.83 10.76
C LEU A 176 -15.17 26.83 11.74
N ALA A 177 -14.36 27.48 12.60
CA ALA A 177 -14.84 28.52 13.52
C ALA A 177 -15.43 29.74 12.78
N LEU A 178 -14.90 30.09 11.61
CA LEU A 178 -15.48 31.14 10.75
C LEU A 178 -16.87 30.74 10.19
N ALA A 179 -17.12 29.45 9.98
CA ALA A 179 -18.38 28.91 9.49
C ALA A 179 -19.34 28.45 10.62
N LYS A 180 -19.01 28.67 11.90
CA LYS A 180 -19.76 28.16 13.07
C LYS A 180 -21.24 28.53 13.11
N ASP A 181 -21.61 29.74 12.62
CA ASP A 181 -22.99 30.19 12.62
C ASP A 181 -23.87 29.35 11.68
N TYR A 182 -23.29 28.83 10.57
CA TYR A 182 -23.95 27.90 9.68
C TYR A 182 -24.15 26.53 10.36
N LEU A 183 -23.16 26.01 11.10
CA LEU A 183 -23.30 24.78 11.90
C LEU A 183 -24.50 24.84 12.86
N CYS A 184 -24.81 26.04 13.38
CA CYS A 184 -25.93 26.25 14.29
C CYS A 184 -27.30 26.44 13.59
N GLN A 185 -27.34 26.59 12.27
CA GLN A 185 -28.57 26.82 11.54
C GLN A 185 -29.28 25.56 11.11
N ASP A 186 -28.54 24.63 10.49
CA ASP A 186 -29.07 23.41 9.88
C ASP A 186 -28.19 22.18 10.21
N ASP A 187 -28.76 20.98 10.03
CA ASP A 187 -27.94 19.76 10.02
C ASP A 187 -26.90 19.88 8.91
N THR A 188 -25.67 19.44 9.19
CA THR A 188 -24.54 19.75 8.32
C THR A 188 -23.73 18.49 7.97
N LEU A 189 -23.45 18.30 6.68
CA LEU A 189 -22.37 17.46 6.22
C LEU A 189 -21.08 18.30 6.12
N LEU A 190 -20.07 17.96 6.90
CA LEU A 190 -18.77 18.61 6.89
C LEU A 190 -17.79 17.81 6.07
N PHE A 191 -17.06 18.44 5.15
CA PHE A 191 -16.06 17.82 4.27
C PHE A 191 -14.72 18.54 4.34
N GLU A 192 -13.63 17.75 4.36
CA GLU A 192 -12.32 18.25 3.91
C GLU A 192 -12.26 18.23 2.37
N SER A 193 -11.57 19.19 1.80
CA SER A 193 -11.61 19.43 0.34
C SER A 193 -10.60 18.64 -0.49
N ASP A 194 -9.78 17.82 0.16
CA ASP A 194 -8.71 16.99 -0.44
C ASP A 194 -9.10 15.52 -0.62
N LEU A 195 -10.37 15.24 -0.50
CA LEU A 195 -10.94 13.91 -0.60
C LEU A 195 -11.42 13.59 -2.01
N ILE A 196 -11.25 12.33 -2.40
CA ILE A 196 -11.96 11.70 -3.50
C ILE A 196 -12.68 10.46 -2.97
N PHE A 197 -13.94 10.27 -3.36
CA PHE A 197 -14.76 9.17 -2.85
C PHE A 197 -15.88 8.80 -3.82
N GLU A 198 -16.43 7.58 -3.65
CA GLU A 198 -17.63 7.12 -4.37
C GLU A 198 -18.89 7.80 -3.83
N ASP A 199 -19.90 7.95 -4.68
CA ASP A 199 -21.20 8.53 -4.33
C ASP A 199 -21.84 7.90 -3.09
N ALA A 200 -21.74 6.57 -2.99
CA ALA A 200 -22.26 5.80 -1.87
C ALA A 200 -21.68 6.20 -0.50
N VAL A 201 -20.55 6.91 -0.45
CA VAL A 201 -19.95 7.40 0.80
C VAL A 201 -20.84 8.45 1.47
N ILE A 202 -21.39 9.39 0.70
CA ILE A 202 -22.35 10.39 1.22
C ILE A 202 -23.64 9.70 1.66
N ASP A 203 -24.13 8.76 0.87
CA ASP A 203 -25.37 8.04 1.13
C ASP A 203 -25.32 7.27 2.46
N GLN A 204 -24.13 6.74 2.87
CA GLN A 204 -23.93 6.11 4.17
C GLN A 204 -24.29 7.04 5.36
N LEU A 205 -24.06 8.37 5.23
CA LEU A 205 -24.39 9.34 6.26
C LEU A 205 -25.83 9.80 6.18
N LEU A 206 -26.37 9.96 4.97
CA LEU A 206 -27.74 10.43 4.76
C LEU A 206 -28.78 9.38 5.18
N ASP A 207 -28.54 8.11 4.86
CA ASP A 207 -29.45 7.00 5.16
C ASP A 207 -29.39 6.57 6.64
N ASP A 208 -28.40 7.02 7.40
CA ASP A 208 -28.28 6.69 8.81
C ASP A 208 -29.18 7.64 9.65
N PRO A 209 -30.12 7.09 10.46
CA PRO A 209 -31.06 7.89 11.24
C PRO A 209 -30.43 8.68 12.40
N ARG A 210 -29.20 8.36 12.78
CA ARG A 210 -28.48 9.06 13.85
C ARG A 210 -28.11 10.47 13.39
N GLU A 211 -28.26 11.43 14.27
CA GLU A 211 -28.11 12.86 13.93
C GLU A 211 -26.64 13.28 13.79
N THR A 212 -25.73 12.66 14.57
CA THR A 212 -24.33 13.08 14.61
C THR A 212 -23.38 11.88 14.42
N LEU A 213 -22.63 11.92 13.33
CA LEU A 213 -21.80 10.81 12.88
C LEU A 213 -20.41 11.28 12.44
N ALA A 214 -19.39 10.52 12.80
CA ALA A 214 -18.07 10.55 12.17
C ALA A 214 -17.96 9.36 11.22
N LEU A 215 -17.72 9.60 9.94
CA LEU A 215 -17.45 8.53 8.99
C LEU A 215 -16.04 7.99 9.20
N VAL A 216 -15.91 6.67 9.33
CA VAL A 216 -14.64 6.02 9.65
C VAL A 216 -14.41 4.80 8.78
N ASP A 217 -13.15 4.51 8.51
CA ASP A 217 -12.73 3.29 7.84
C ASP A 217 -11.66 2.56 8.65
N LYS A 218 -11.52 1.25 8.46
CA LYS A 218 -10.49 0.48 9.17
C LYS A 218 -9.12 1.04 8.81
N TYR A 219 -8.29 1.28 9.82
CA TYR A 219 -6.96 1.85 9.61
C TYR A 219 -6.11 0.96 8.69
N GLU A 220 -5.49 1.59 7.72
CA GLU A 220 -4.51 1.02 6.81
C GLU A 220 -3.20 1.82 6.86
N SER A 221 -2.08 1.18 6.60
CA SER A 221 -0.74 1.77 6.78
C SER A 221 -0.43 3.01 5.91
N TRP A 222 -1.23 3.29 4.91
CA TRP A 222 -1.11 4.48 4.05
C TRP A 222 -1.84 5.70 4.61
N MET A 223 -2.76 5.49 5.57
CA MET A 223 -3.60 6.53 6.15
C MET A 223 -2.81 7.36 7.17
N ASP A 224 -2.92 8.68 7.08
CA ASP A 224 -2.34 9.65 8.02
C ASP A 224 -3.45 10.44 8.72
N GLY A 225 -3.13 11.14 9.80
CA GLY A 225 -4.03 12.04 10.50
C GLY A 225 -4.75 11.40 11.70
N THR A 226 -5.98 11.84 11.95
CA THR A 226 -6.74 11.46 13.15
C THR A 226 -7.38 10.09 13.01
N CYS A 227 -7.15 9.23 13.99
CA CYS A 227 -7.81 7.93 14.14
C CYS A 227 -8.79 7.94 15.31
N VAL A 228 -9.63 6.92 15.39
CA VAL A 228 -10.53 6.69 16.53
C VAL A 228 -10.43 5.24 17.02
N LYS A 229 -10.62 5.06 18.31
CA LYS A 229 -10.96 3.76 18.90
C LYS A 229 -12.47 3.68 19.09
N LEU A 230 -13.04 2.55 18.71
CA LEU A 230 -14.48 2.33 18.81
C LEU A 230 -14.80 1.44 20.01
N GLY A 231 -15.85 1.80 20.70
CA GLY A 231 -16.49 0.99 21.72
C GLY A 231 -17.70 0.21 21.18
N PRO A 232 -18.53 -0.34 22.07
CA PRO A 232 -19.79 -0.97 21.70
C PRO A 232 -20.72 0.00 20.95
N ASP A 233 -21.58 -0.54 20.08
CA ASP A 233 -22.64 0.22 19.38
C ASP A 233 -22.10 1.43 18.58
N ASP A 234 -20.91 1.28 17.99
CA ASP A 234 -20.22 2.33 17.24
C ASP A 234 -19.97 3.62 18.06
N SER A 235 -19.97 3.53 19.39
CA SER A 235 -19.50 4.65 20.22
C SER A 235 -18.03 4.94 19.92
N ILE A 236 -17.66 6.22 19.96
CA ILE A 236 -16.27 6.63 19.82
C ILE A 236 -15.65 6.73 21.19
N ALA A 237 -14.83 5.75 21.56
CA ALA A 237 -14.16 5.71 22.87
C ALA A 237 -13.09 6.81 22.98
N SER A 238 -12.38 7.12 21.90
CA SER A 238 -11.42 8.21 21.86
C SER A 238 -11.04 8.60 20.44
N PHE A 239 -10.77 9.90 20.22
CA PHE A 239 -10.02 10.39 19.08
C PHE A 239 -8.51 10.33 19.39
N VAL A 240 -7.74 9.73 18.48
CA VAL A 240 -6.30 9.50 18.61
C VAL A 240 -5.58 10.32 17.54
N PRO A 241 -5.02 11.50 17.88
CA PRO A 241 -4.22 12.28 16.94
C PRO A 241 -2.90 11.57 16.62
N SER A 242 -2.27 11.90 15.48
CA SER A 242 -1.04 11.26 15.01
C SER A 242 0.07 11.22 16.06
N LYS A 243 0.22 12.25 16.88
CA LYS A 243 1.21 12.30 17.99
C LYS A 243 0.99 11.25 19.09
N ASN A 244 -0.22 10.73 19.22
CA ASN A 244 -0.61 9.73 20.23
C ASN A 244 -0.85 8.35 19.60
N PHE A 245 -0.62 8.21 18.31
CA PHE A 245 -0.80 6.94 17.60
C PHE A 245 0.25 5.92 18.03
N ARG A 246 -0.20 4.70 18.33
CA ARG A 246 0.66 3.57 18.70
C ARG A 246 0.54 2.49 17.66
N PHE A 247 1.65 2.17 17.00
CA PHE A 247 1.65 1.16 15.94
C PHE A 247 1.29 -0.24 16.43
N GLU A 248 1.56 -0.58 17.68
CA GLU A 248 1.18 -1.85 18.31
C GLU A 248 -0.34 -2.02 18.39
N GLU A 249 -1.07 -0.91 18.51
CA GLU A 249 -2.52 -0.84 18.61
C GLU A 249 -3.21 -0.55 17.26
N ALA A 250 -2.46 -0.46 16.16
CA ALA A 250 -2.99 -0.09 14.84
C ALA A 250 -4.18 -0.97 14.40
N HIS A 251 -4.20 -2.22 14.84
CA HIS A 251 -5.27 -3.17 14.56
C HIS A 251 -6.61 -2.81 15.25
N GLU A 252 -6.62 -1.93 16.25
CA GLU A 252 -7.82 -1.44 16.93
C GLU A 252 -8.36 -0.14 16.31
N TYR A 253 -7.53 0.57 15.53
CA TYR A 253 -7.85 1.89 15.03
C TYR A 253 -8.74 1.88 13.79
N TYR A 254 -9.53 2.94 13.69
CA TYR A 254 -10.25 3.38 12.50
C TYR A 254 -9.81 4.79 12.16
N LYS A 255 -9.51 5.06 10.89
CA LYS A 255 -9.20 6.41 10.40
C LYS A 255 -10.50 7.19 10.15
N THR A 256 -10.54 8.44 10.57
CA THR A 256 -11.61 9.35 10.14
C THR A 256 -11.50 9.61 8.63
N VAL A 257 -12.61 9.47 7.92
CA VAL A 257 -12.67 9.76 6.47
C VAL A 257 -12.66 11.27 6.20
N ASN A 258 -12.65 12.07 7.28
CA ASN A 258 -12.75 13.52 7.25
C ASN A 258 -14.06 14.02 6.61
N ILE A 259 -15.11 13.20 6.73
CA ILE A 259 -16.50 13.51 6.41
C ILE A 259 -17.35 13.24 7.65
N TYR A 260 -18.16 14.24 8.06
CA TYR A 260 -18.97 14.17 9.27
C TYR A 260 -20.41 14.59 8.97
N LYS A 261 -21.34 14.02 9.72
CA LYS A 261 -22.72 14.51 9.83
C LYS A 261 -22.88 15.12 11.22
N PHE A 262 -23.12 16.41 11.28
CA PHE A 262 -23.34 17.15 12.53
C PHE A 262 -24.80 17.58 12.62
N GLY A 263 -25.52 17.02 13.57
CA GLY A 263 -26.86 17.48 13.89
C GLY A 263 -26.84 18.92 14.38
N ARG A 264 -27.85 19.72 14.01
CA ARG A 264 -27.99 21.11 14.47
C ARG A 264 -28.00 21.20 16.00
N HIS A 265 -28.66 20.26 16.67
CA HIS A 265 -28.68 20.22 18.14
C HIS A 265 -27.28 20.05 18.72
N PHE A 266 -26.55 19.03 18.28
CA PHE A 266 -25.16 18.78 18.68
C PHE A 266 -24.26 19.99 18.42
N SER A 267 -24.39 20.61 17.26
CA SER A 267 -23.61 21.80 16.90
C SER A 267 -23.83 22.95 17.88
N ARG A 268 -25.08 23.21 18.26
CA ARG A 268 -25.45 24.32 19.18
C ARG A 268 -25.10 24.06 20.64
N THR A 269 -25.27 22.83 21.09
CA THR A 269 -25.15 22.47 22.52
C THR A 269 -23.78 22.02 22.91
N HIS A 270 -23.05 21.38 21.99
CA HIS A 270 -21.74 20.78 22.25
C HIS A 270 -20.65 21.39 21.36
N TYR A 271 -20.73 21.20 20.04
CA TYR A 271 -19.58 21.44 19.18
C TYR A 271 -19.12 22.90 19.15
N VAL A 272 -20.02 23.85 18.84
CA VAL A 272 -19.65 25.26 18.71
C VAL A 272 -19.22 25.89 20.03
N PRO A 273 -19.88 25.66 21.17
CA PRO A 273 -19.38 26.13 22.47
C PRO A 273 -17.98 25.62 22.80
N PHE A 274 -17.70 24.33 22.55
CA PHE A 274 -16.37 23.76 22.78
C PHE A 274 -15.33 24.29 21.78
N LEU A 275 -15.69 24.47 20.52
CA LEU A 275 -14.85 25.07 19.47
C LEU A 275 -14.40 26.48 19.87
N GLU A 276 -15.34 27.33 20.33
CA GLU A 276 -15.02 28.68 20.77
C GLU A 276 -14.12 28.71 22.01
N ALA A 277 -14.42 27.88 22.99
CA ALA A 277 -13.60 27.75 24.18
C ALA A 277 -12.19 27.24 23.86
N TYR A 278 -12.10 26.22 23.01
CA TYR A 278 -10.83 25.62 22.58
C TYR A 278 -9.95 26.63 21.84
N SER A 279 -10.53 27.33 20.84
CA SER A 279 -9.82 28.35 20.04
C SER A 279 -9.31 29.50 20.89
N LYS A 280 -10.10 29.96 21.88
CA LYS A 280 -9.67 30.99 22.82
C LYS A 280 -8.57 30.54 23.77
N ALA A 281 -8.62 29.29 24.24
CA ALA A 281 -7.68 28.78 25.22
C ALA A 281 -6.36 28.27 24.64
N LEU A 282 -6.40 27.61 23.48
CA LEU A 282 -5.27 26.88 22.90
C LEU A 282 -4.85 27.43 21.53
N GLY A 283 -5.61 28.39 20.97
CA GLY A 283 -5.28 29.04 19.70
C GLY A 283 -5.92 28.35 18.50
N ASN A 284 -5.55 28.85 17.32
CA ASN A 284 -6.22 28.55 16.05
C ASN A 284 -5.36 27.65 15.10
N ASN A 285 -4.24 27.11 15.60
CA ASN A 285 -3.33 26.29 14.78
C ASN A 285 -3.43 24.80 15.14
N GLU A 286 -4.66 24.31 15.32
CA GLU A 286 -4.98 22.92 15.64
C GLU A 286 -6.01 22.36 14.64
N TYR A 287 -6.18 21.04 14.67
CA TYR A 287 -7.24 20.36 13.91
C TYR A 287 -8.57 20.43 14.65
N TYR A 288 -9.67 20.61 13.94
CA TYR A 288 -11.02 20.69 14.52
C TYR A 288 -11.44 19.40 15.25
N GLU A 289 -10.85 18.27 14.93
CA GLU A 289 -11.05 16.98 15.63
C GLU A 289 -10.56 17.03 17.09
N GLN A 290 -9.67 17.95 17.44
CA GLN A 290 -9.26 18.12 18.84
C GLN A 290 -10.46 18.57 19.69
N VAL A 291 -11.41 19.28 19.11
CA VAL A 291 -12.67 19.62 19.79
C VAL A 291 -13.52 18.37 20.02
N LEU A 292 -13.66 17.51 19.00
CA LEU A 292 -14.34 16.22 19.14
C LEU A 292 -13.69 15.33 20.17
N ARG A 293 -12.36 15.32 20.26
CA ARG A 293 -11.60 14.60 21.30
C ARG A 293 -12.00 15.03 22.71
N VAL A 294 -12.22 16.32 22.93
CA VAL A 294 -12.66 16.82 24.24
C VAL A 294 -14.13 16.44 24.50
N ILE A 295 -14.98 16.53 23.47
CA ILE A 295 -16.40 16.18 23.58
C ILE A 295 -16.58 14.69 23.91
N THR A 296 -15.76 13.79 23.34
CA THR A 296 -15.85 12.36 23.64
C THR A 296 -15.44 11.98 25.08
N MET A 297 -14.96 12.92 25.86
CA MET A 297 -14.73 12.72 27.31
C MET A 297 -16.00 13.00 28.16
N LEU A 298 -17.10 13.41 27.54
CA LEU A 298 -18.37 13.57 28.23
C LEU A 298 -19.10 12.21 28.37
N ASP A 299 -20.00 12.11 29.34
CA ASP A 299 -20.75 10.87 29.60
C ASP A 299 -21.62 10.46 28.41
N ASP A 300 -22.19 11.43 27.70
CA ASP A 300 -22.93 11.22 26.42
C ASP A 300 -22.46 12.23 25.37
N PRO A 301 -21.48 11.90 24.56
CA PRO A 301 -20.91 12.82 23.57
C PRO A 301 -21.80 13.03 22.33
N GLU A 302 -22.93 12.34 22.22
CA GLU A 302 -23.91 12.40 21.10
C GLU A 302 -23.32 12.05 19.71
N ILE A 303 -22.00 11.90 19.56
CA ILE A 303 -21.36 11.52 18.30
C ILE A 303 -21.08 10.01 18.26
N ARG A 304 -21.37 9.37 17.14
CA ARG A 304 -21.13 7.95 16.90
C ARG A 304 -20.33 7.77 15.62
N ALA A 305 -19.66 6.65 15.51
CA ALA A 305 -19.00 6.28 14.27
C ALA A 305 -19.99 5.68 13.25
N LYS A 306 -19.77 5.96 11.97
CA LYS A 306 -20.35 5.22 10.85
C LYS A 306 -19.21 4.58 10.08
N ARG A 307 -19.15 3.24 10.11
CA ARG A 307 -18.09 2.50 9.41
C ARG A 307 -18.43 2.40 7.93
N LEU A 308 -17.42 2.65 7.08
CA LEU A 308 -17.49 2.27 5.69
C LEU A 308 -17.46 0.73 5.56
N ASN A 309 -18.09 0.23 4.53
CA ASN A 309 -18.18 -1.20 4.21
C ASN A 309 -17.71 -1.44 2.77
N GLY A 310 -16.46 -1.04 2.51
CA GLY A 310 -15.82 -1.27 1.22
C GLY A 310 -16.08 -0.21 0.14
N GLN A 311 -16.77 0.89 0.47
CA GLN A 311 -16.85 2.07 -0.42
C GLN A 311 -15.45 2.67 -0.59
N LEU A 312 -15.13 3.05 -1.83
CA LEU A 312 -13.82 3.63 -2.12
C LEU A 312 -13.76 5.10 -1.72
N TRP A 313 -12.69 5.46 -1.06
CA TRP A 313 -12.31 6.82 -0.76
C TRP A 313 -10.79 6.95 -0.69
N TYR A 314 -10.26 8.16 -0.84
CA TYR A 314 -8.84 8.43 -0.68
C TYR A 314 -8.61 9.89 -0.31
N GLU A 315 -7.61 10.17 0.53
CA GLU A 315 -7.13 11.51 0.87
C GLU A 315 -5.85 11.79 0.05
N ILE A 316 -5.80 12.94 -0.63
CA ILE A 316 -4.70 13.25 -1.53
C ILE A 316 -3.82 14.31 -0.90
N ASP A 317 -2.73 13.90 -0.32
CA ASP A 317 -1.78 14.75 0.36
C ASP A 317 -0.51 15.05 -0.44
N ASP A 318 -0.08 14.10 -1.25
CA ASP A 318 1.12 14.20 -2.05
C ASP A 318 0.96 13.60 -3.47
N ILE A 319 2.05 13.58 -4.23
CA ILE A 319 2.05 13.07 -5.60
C ILE A 319 1.83 11.56 -5.68
N GLN A 320 2.22 10.81 -4.66
CA GLN A 320 1.98 9.36 -4.62
C GLN A 320 0.51 9.05 -4.36
N ASP A 321 -0.13 9.83 -3.49
CA ASP A 321 -1.57 9.71 -3.24
C ASP A 321 -2.37 10.02 -4.51
N LEU A 322 -1.96 11.04 -5.25
CA LEU A 322 -2.56 11.39 -6.54
C LEU A 322 -2.44 10.24 -7.56
N ASP A 323 -1.29 9.57 -7.63
CA ASP A 323 -1.08 8.43 -8.51
C ASP A 323 -1.97 7.23 -8.13
N ILE A 324 -2.11 6.96 -6.83
CA ILE A 324 -2.97 5.89 -6.32
C ILE A 324 -4.45 6.21 -6.58
N ALA A 325 -4.89 7.42 -6.23
CA ALA A 325 -6.24 7.88 -6.49
C ALA A 325 -6.58 7.83 -7.99
N SER A 326 -5.64 8.21 -8.86
CA SER A 326 -5.83 8.13 -10.31
C SER A 326 -6.11 6.70 -10.79
N SER A 327 -5.42 5.72 -10.22
CA SER A 327 -5.66 4.31 -10.58
C SER A 327 -6.92 3.73 -9.92
N MET A 328 -7.26 4.15 -8.70
CA MET A 328 -8.47 3.70 -8.00
C MET A 328 -9.75 4.22 -8.67
N PHE A 329 -9.76 5.50 -9.04
CA PHE A 329 -10.93 6.23 -9.55
C PHE A 329 -10.91 6.41 -11.09
N ALA A 330 -10.09 5.64 -11.82
CA ALA A 330 -10.15 5.61 -13.27
C ALA A 330 -11.52 5.12 -13.75
N GLN A 331 -12.19 5.92 -14.59
CA GLN A 331 -13.52 5.62 -15.12
C GLN A 331 -13.46 4.64 -16.30
N ASP A 332 -12.44 4.78 -17.16
CA ASP A 332 -12.21 3.85 -18.26
C ASP A 332 -11.60 2.55 -17.71
N PRO A 333 -12.31 1.42 -17.83
CA PRO A 333 -11.84 0.13 -17.34
C PRO A 333 -10.52 -0.34 -17.94
N ASP A 334 -10.29 -0.10 -19.23
CA ASP A 334 -9.06 -0.50 -19.92
C ASP A 334 -7.89 0.37 -19.48
N PHE A 335 -8.11 1.66 -19.27
CA PHE A 335 -7.12 2.56 -18.68
C PHE A 335 -6.76 2.13 -17.26
N LYS A 336 -7.75 1.76 -16.44
CA LYS A 336 -7.53 1.23 -15.07
C LYS A 336 -6.66 -0.04 -15.09
N VAL A 337 -6.95 -0.99 -15.97
CA VAL A 337 -6.11 -2.19 -16.17
C VAL A 337 -4.69 -1.82 -16.53
N SER A 338 -4.51 -0.88 -17.47
CA SER A 338 -3.19 -0.39 -17.91
C SER A 338 -2.40 0.23 -16.76
N LEU A 339 -3.03 1.11 -15.96
CA LEU A 339 -2.40 1.72 -14.79
C LEU A 339 -1.96 0.67 -13.76
N MET A 340 -2.85 -0.29 -13.44
CA MET A 340 -2.55 -1.33 -12.47
C MET A 340 -1.43 -2.26 -12.95
N GLN A 341 -1.44 -2.70 -14.21
CA GLN A 341 -0.38 -3.55 -14.76
C GLN A 341 0.95 -2.80 -14.87
N GLY A 342 0.93 -1.51 -15.18
CA GLY A 342 2.11 -0.64 -15.29
C GLY A 342 2.86 -0.41 -13.97
N ARG A 343 2.24 -0.69 -12.82
CA ARG A 343 2.89 -0.50 -11.51
C ARG A 343 4.01 -1.49 -11.20
N TYR A 344 3.97 -2.67 -11.76
CA TYR A 344 4.95 -3.74 -11.50
C TYR A 344 5.18 -4.09 -10.02
N GLY A 345 4.22 -3.81 -9.13
CA GLY A 345 4.30 -4.05 -7.68
C GLY A 345 3.71 -2.92 -6.85
N GLY A 346 3.98 -2.93 -5.54
CA GLY A 346 3.45 -1.91 -4.62
C GLY A 346 1.95 -2.08 -4.32
N TYR A 347 1.40 -3.25 -4.54
CA TYR A 347 -0.04 -3.52 -4.37
C TYR A 347 -0.50 -3.55 -2.92
N TRP A 348 0.41 -3.49 -1.95
CA TRP A 348 0.04 -3.28 -0.53
C TRP A 348 -0.69 -1.97 -0.26
N ARG A 349 -0.62 -1.00 -1.19
CA ARG A 349 -1.42 0.24 -1.18
C ARG A 349 -2.86 0.03 -1.68
N TYR A 350 -3.20 -1.20 -2.09
CA TYR A 350 -4.52 -1.60 -2.58
C TYR A 350 -4.99 -2.84 -1.80
N PRO A 351 -5.34 -2.70 -0.52
CA PRO A 351 -5.58 -3.85 0.37
C PRO A 351 -6.69 -4.78 -0.08
N GLN A 352 -7.62 -4.27 -0.88
CA GLN A 352 -8.72 -5.06 -1.44
C GLN A 352 -8.38 -5.73 -2.79
N LEU A 353 -7.19 -5.45 -3.36
CA LEU A 353 -6.77 -6.05 -4.63
C LEU A 353 -6.18 -7.43 -4.40
N LEU A 354 -6.71 -8.41 -5.09
CA LEU A 354 -6.18 -9.77 -5.09
C LEU A 354 -5.26 -9.96 -6.31
N ASP A 355 -3.96 -10.05 -6.05
CA ASP A 355 -2.93 -10.12 -7.10
C ASP A 355 -2.59 -11.56 -7.49
N PHE A 356 -2.88 -11.95 -8.75
CA PHE A 356 -2.46 -13.19 -9.40
C PHE A 356 -1.37 -12.99 -10.46
N CYS A 357 -0.77 -11.80 -10.55
CA CYS A 357 0.33 -11.52 -11.48
C CYS A 357 1.68 -11.96 -10.93
N TYR A 358 1.90 -11.82 -9.62
CA TYR A 358 3.18 -12.10 -8.98
C TYR A 358 3.21 -13.50 -8.39
N LEU A 359 4.31 -14.19 -8.69
CA LEU A 359 4.50 -15.63 -8.54
C LEU A 359 5.28 -15.88 -7.24
N VAL A 360 4.62 -15.81 -6.10
CA VAL A 360 5.21 -15.90 -4.77
C VAL A 360 4.56 -17.05 -4.00
N ASN A 361 5.36 -17.83 -3.26
CA ASN A 361 4.87 -18.89 -2.38
C ASN A 361 4.03 -18.27 -1.23
N PRO A 362 2.72 -18.55 -1.12
CA PRO A 362 1.87 -17.97 -0.07
C PRO A 362 1.98 -18.70 1.27
N TYR A 363 2.68 -19.82 1.33
CA TYR A 363 2.81 -20.68 2.51
C TYR A 363 4.14 -20.54 3.24
N PHE A 364 5.02 -19.67 2.76
CA PHE A 364 6.29 -19.31 3.37
C PHE A 364 6.53 -17.80 3.21
N PRO A 365 7.17 -17.10 4.14
CA PRO A 365 7.81 -17.57 5.37
C PRO A 365 6.82 -17.90 6.50
N PRO A 366 7.19 -18.80 7.47
CA PRO A 366 6.39 -19.06 8.65
C PRO A 366 6.45 -17.87 9.62
N GLN A 367 5.44 -17.72 10.48
CA GLN A 367 5.34 -16.60 11.43
C GLN A 367 6.59 -16.47 12.29
N ARG A 368 7.15 -17.58 12.78
CA ARG A 368 8.37 -17.57 13.59
C ARG A 368 9.57 -16.92 12.90
N LEU A 369 9.71 -17.04 11.57
CA LEU A 369 10.76 -16.36 10.80
C LEU A 369 10.48 -14.84 10.74
N ILE A 370 9.21 -14.46 10.55
CA ILE A 370 8.81 -13.05 10.57
C ILE A 370 9.10 -12.43 11.93
N ASP A 371 8.75 -13.13 13.03
CA ASP A 371 9.03 -12.67 14.39
C ASP A 371 10.54 -12.49 14.64
N GLU A 372 11.38 -13.39 14.10
CA GLU A 372 12.85 -13.29 14.20
C GLU A 372 13.39 -12.07 13.44
N LEU A 373 12.83 -11.75 12.26
CA LEU A 373 13.16 -10.54 11.51
C LEU A 373 12.71 -9.28 12.27
N GLN A 374 11.51 -9.28 12.83
CA GLN A 374 10.98 -8.16 13.61
C GLN A 374 11.81 -7.91 14.87
N ALA A 375 12.24 -8.95 15.57
CA ALA A 375 13.10 -8.83 16.75
C ALA A 375 14.46 -8.18 16.44
N ASN A 376 14.93 -8.29 15.21
CA ASN A 376 16.20 -7.71 14.73
C ASN A 376 16.01 -6.48 13.84
N PHE A 377 14.79 -5.94 13.74
CA PHE A 377 14.45 -4.88 12.79
C PHE A 377 15.35 -3.65 12.91
N THR A 378 15.57 -3.14 14.12
CA THR A 378 16.35 -1.90 14.34
C THR A 378 17.79 -2.02 13.84
N PRO A 379 18.61 -3.00 14.25
CA PRO A 379 19.98 -3.13 13.72
C PRO A 379 19.99 -3.39 12.20
N LEU A 380 19.04 -4.18 11.66
CA LEU A 380 18.97 -4.45 10.22
C LEU A 380 18.60 -3.21 9.40
N LEU A 381 17.84 -2.27 9.99
CA LEU A 381 17.49 -1.01 9.35
C LEU A 381 18.63 0.02 9.41
N THR A 382 19.38 0.06 10.54
CA THR A 382 20.28 1.17 10.85
C THR A 382 21.75 0.88 10.54
N GLN A 383 22.11 -0.37 10.18
CA GLN A 383 23.50 -0.76 9.89
C GLN A 383 23.65 -1.26 8.44
N TYR A 384 24.81 -1.02 7.87
CA TYR A 384 25.16 -1.55 6.55
C TYR A 384 25.26 -3.07 6.57
N PRO A 385 24.86 -3.74 5.48
CA PRO A 385 25.16 -5.17 5.29
C PRO A 385 26.65 -5.39 5.08
N SER A 386 27.06 -6.65 5.16
CA SER A 386 28.41 -7.09 4.82
C SER A 386 28.68 -6.93 3.31
N GLY A 387 29.95 -6.90 2.95
CA GLY A 387 30.37 -6.91 1.54
C GLY A 387 30.23 -8.28 0.87
N MET A 388 30.43 -8.32 -0.46
CA MET A 388 30.21 -9.48 -1.32
C MET A 388 30.95 -10.74 -0.84
N ARG A 389 32.16 -10.60 -0.27
CA ARG A 389 32.91 -11.77 0.25
C ARG A 389 32.12 -12.55 1.31
N VAL A 390 31.49 -11.85 2.24
CA VAL A 390 30.67 -12.47 3.30
C VAL A 390 29.37 -13.02 2.72
N ASN A 391 28.72 -12.28 1.84
CA ASN A 391 27.48 -12.70 1.21
C ASN A 391 27.68 -13.95 0.33
N ALA A 392 28.81 -14.04 -0.42
CA ALA A 392 29.15 -15.24 -1.19
C ALA A 392 29.48 -16.44 -0.29
N LEU A 393 30.09 -16.20 0.89
CA LEU A 393 30.32 -17.25 1.88
C LEU A 393 28.98 -17.81 2.43
N LEU A 394 28.04 -16.95 2.77
CA LEU A 394 26.72 -17.36 3.25
C LEU A 394 25.94 -18.13 2.17
N ALA A 395 25.92 -17.61 0.94
CA ALA A 395 25.30 -18.30 -0.18
C ALA A 395 25.96 -19.62 -0.48
N GLY A 396 27.30 -19.69 -0.49
CA GLY A 396 28.06 -20.94 -0.66
C GLY A 396 27.70 -21.99 0.38
N LYS A 397 27.58 -21.59 1.66
CA LYS A 397 27.10 -22.46 2.75
C LYS A 397 25.66 -22.96 2.47
N ASN A 398 24.74 -22.06 2.11
CA ASN A 398 23.34 -22.41 1.97
C ASN A 398 23.05 -23.33 0.77
N PHE A 399 23.84 -23.17 -0.32
CA PHE A 399 23.73 -23.97 -1.53
C PHE A 399 24.77 -25.12 -1.59
N ALA A 400 25.61 -25.30 -0.57
CA ALA A 400 26.67 -26.31 -0.50
C ALA A 400 27.64 -26.24 -1.68
N VAL A 401 28.06 -25.03 -2.07
CA VAL A 401 29.09 -24.79 -3.12
C VAL A 401 30.17 -23.85 -2.60
N HIS A 402 31.35 -23.84 -3.25
CA HIS A 402 32.42 -22.92 -2.88
C HIS A 402 31.99 -21.45 -3.11
N GLN A 403 32.39 -20.57 -2.22
CA GLN A 403 32.09 -19.14 -2.33
C GLN A 403 32.57 -18.51 -3.64
N ASP A 404 33.62 -19.09 -4.26
CA ASP A 404 34.17 -18.59 -5.51
C ASP A 404 33.34 -18.98 -6.73
N ASN A 405 32.43 -19.93 -6.57
CA ASN A 405 31.52 -20.40 -7.60
C ASN A 405 30.14 -19.67 -7.57
N ILE A 406 29.90 -18.78 -6.63
CA ILE A 406 28.58 -18.15 -6.45
C ILE A 406 28.70 -16.65 -6.20
N VAL A 407 27.78 -15.91 -6.78
CA VAL A 407 27.58 -14.46 -6.56
C VAL A 407 26.15 -14.17 -6.12
N VAL A 408 26.01 -13.21 -5.22
CA VAL A 408 24.70 -12.78 -4.67
C VAL A 408 24.30 -11.44 -5.27
N GLY A 409 23.04 -11.31 -5.68
CA GLY A 409 22.51 -10.11 -6.29
C GLY A 409 21.25 -9.56 -5.62
N ASN A 410 20.98 -8.29 -5.86
CA ASN A 410 19.73 -7.61 -5.51
C ASN A 410 18.56 -8.14 -6.38
N GLY A 411 18.16 -9.37 -6.10
CA GLY A 411 17.32 -10.20 -6.95
C GLY A 411 18.09 -10.78 -8.15
N ALA A 412 17.52 -11.84 -8.73
CA ALA A 412 18.12 -12.46 -9.93
C ALA A 412 18.24 -11.46 -11.11
N ALA A 413 17.37 -10.44 -11.18
CA ALA A 413 17.39 -9.46 -12.27
C ALA A 413 18.69 -8.65 -12.35
N GLU A 414 19.33 -8.32 -11.22
CA GLU A 414 20.65 -7.70 -11.21
C GLU A 414 21.69 -8.60 -11.85
N LEU A 415 21.70 -9.88 -11.46
CA LEU A 415 22.65 -10.87 -11.97
C LEU A 415 22.40 -11.20 -13.43
N ILE A 416 21.14 -11.32 -13.86
CA ILE A 416 20.77 -11.47 -15.28
C ILE A 416 21.32 -10.31 -16.09
N LYS A 417 21.10 -9.06 -15.63
CA LYS A 417 21.63 -7.87 -16.32
C LYS A 417 23.16 -7.92 -16.44
N ALA A 418 23.87 -8.21 -15.35
CA ALA A 418 25.31 -8.25 -15.33
C ALA A 418 25.87 -9.39 -16.20
N LEU A 419 25.25 -10.58 -16.15
CA LEU A 419 25.62 -11.74 -17.00
C LEU A 419 25.39 -11.42 -18.49
N MET A 420 24.17 -11.02 -18.86
CA MET A 420 23.80 -10.77 -20.24
C MET A 420 24.63 -9.66 -20.90
N ALA A 421 25.07 -8.68 -20.15
CA ALA A 421 25.96 -7.62 -20.61
C ALA A 421 27.34 -8.15 -21.03
N ARG A 422 27.80 -9.25 -20.43
CA ARG A 422 29.12 -9.86 -20.66
C ARG A 422 29.10 -10.98 -21.67
N LEU A 423 27.92 -11.51 -22.03
CA LEU A 423 27.84 -12.54 -23.06
C LEU A 423 28.14 -11.94 -24.42
N GLU A 424 28.93 -12.64 -25.21
CA GLU A 424 29.23 -12.30 -26.59
C GLU A 424 28.70 -13.40 -27.53
N GLY A 425 28.55 -13.04 -28.83
CA GLY A 425 28.15 -13.98 -29.87
C GLY A 425 26.63 -14.08 -30.03
N VAL A 426 26.17 -15.19 -30.58
CA VAL A 426 24.77 -15.46 -30.89
C VAL A 426 24.10 -16.17 -29.72
N THR A 427 22.97 -15.65 -29.24
CA THR A 427 22.22 -16.26 -28.11
C THR A 427 20.94 -16.93 -28.56
N GLY A 428 20.76 -18.19 -28.18
CA GLY A 428 19.53 -18.97 -28.34
C GLY A 428 18.53 -18.64 -27.23
N PHE A 429 17.28 -18.36 -27.60
CA PHE A 429 16.14 -18.17 -26.68
C PHE A 429 15.00 -19.11 -27.03
N ILE A 430 14.21 -19.48 -26.05
CA ILE A 430 12.95 -20.19 -26.20
C ILE A 430 11.81 -19.16 -26.09
N ARG A 431 10.82 -19.19 -27.00
CA ARG A 431 9.69 -18.26 -27.02
C ARG A 431 8.35 -19.01 -26.85
N PRO A 432 7.40 -18.47 -26.04
CA PRO A 432 7.48 -17.29 -25.18
C PRO A 432 8.44 -17.50 -24.01
N THR A 433 8.99 -16.42 -23.43
CA THR A 433 9.97 -16.52 -22.35
C THR A 433 9.79 -15.42 -21.30
N PHE A 434 10.60 -15.43 -20.25
CA PHE A 434 10.75 -14.30 -19.34
C PHE A 434 11.58 -13.20 -20.01
N GLU A 435 10.97 -12.05 -20.27
CA GLU A 435 11.53 -11.00 -21.13
C GLU A 435 12.80 -10.33 -20.58
N GLU A 436 13.14 -10.51 -19.31
CA GLU A 436 14.35 -9.91 -18.75
C GLU A 436 15.62 -10.36 -19.49
N TYR A 437 15.71 -11.63 -19.93
CA TYR A 437 16.85 -12.11 -20.70
C TYR A 437 16.95 -11.45 -22.10
N PRO A 438 15.95 -11.55 -22.98
CA PRO A 438 16.06 -10.92 -24.29
C PRO A 438 16.10 -9.39 -24.21
N ASN A 439 15.44 -8.76 -23.25
CA ASN A 439 15.50 -7.31 -23.04
C ASN A 439 16.91 -6.81 -22.65
N ARG A 440 17.75 -7.68 -22.05
CA ARG A 440 19.16 -7.37 -21.76
C ARG A 440 20.10 -7.73 -22.92
N TYR A 441 19.57 -8.28 -24.02
CA TYR A 441 20.32 -8.70 -25.20
C TYR A 441 19.78 -8.06 -26.48
N GLN A 442 19.09 -6.92 -26.38
CA GLN A 442 18.59 -6.14 -27.51
C GLN A 442 19.75 -5.71 -28.41
N ASP A 443 19.48 -5.65 -29.73
CA ASP A 443 20.44 -5.26 -30.77
C ASP A 443 21.64 -6.21 -30.95
N ARG A 444 21.58 -7.40 -30.35
CA ARG A 444 22.60 -8.45 -30.52
C ARG A 444 22.03 -9.66 -31.26
N PRO A 445 22.88 -10.42 -31.98
CA PRO A 445 22.42 -11.60 -32.73
C PRO A 445 21.76 -12.63 -31.81
N ASN A 446 20.56 -13.09 -32.19
CA ASN A 446 19.87 -14.14 -31.45
C ASN A 446 19.09 -15.07 -32.38
N VAL A 447 18.85 -16.29 -31.90
CA VAL A 447 18.05 -17.33 -32.57
C VAL A 447 16.96 -17.78 -31.60
N CYS A 448 15.72 -17.80 -32.07
CA CYS A 448 14.59 -18.15 -31.23
C CYS A 448 13.99 -19.50 -31.62
N PHE A 449 13.88 -20.41 -30.68
CA PHE A 449 13.05 -21.62 -30.77
C PHE A 449 11.64 -21.32 -30.27
N THR A 450 10.61 -21.63 -31.07
CA THR A 450 9.22 -21.53 -30.65
C THR A 450 8.56 -22.90 -30.75
N PRO A 451 8.08 -23.45 -29.62
CA PRO A 451 7.37 -24.74 -29.63
C PRO A 451 6.13 -24.67 -30.54
N ALA A 452 5.96 -25.67 -31.38
CA ALA A 452 4.90 -25.70 -32.40
C ALA A 452 3.50 -25.97 -31.82
N GLY A 453 3.40 -26.65 -30.67
CA GLY A 453 2.12 -27.05 -30.06
C GLY A 453 1.44 -25.92 -29.27
N PRO A 454 0.12 -26.00 -29.07
CA PRO A 454 -0.64 -25.03 -28.32
C PRO A 454 -0.28 -25.03 -26.81
N ASP A 455 0.33 -26.10 -26.31
CA ASP A 455 0.73 -26.26 -24.91
C ASP A 455 2.13 -25.71 -24.64
N PHE A 456 2.83 -25.22 -25.67
CA PHE A 456 4.20 -24.72 -25.56
C PHE A 456 5.18 -25.76 -24.96
N ARG A 457 4.90 -27.06 -25.17
CA ARG A 457 5.75 -28.14 -24.70
C ARG A 457 6.98 -28.34 -25.59
N TYR A 458 8.08 -28.59 -24.97
CA TYR A 458 9.34 -28.94 -25.59
C TYR A 458 10.20 -29.77 -24.65
N THR A 459 11.12 -30.52 -25.19
CA THR A 459 12.07 -31.42 -24.48
C THR A 459 13.51 -30.98 -24.72
N ALA A 460 14.44 -31.57 -24.00
CA ALA A 460 15.88 -31.37 -24.28
C ALA A 460 16.27 -31.81 -25.70
N ASP A 461 15.63 -32.89 -26.21
CA ASP A 461 15.90 -33.38 -27.57
C ASP A 461 15.43 -32.39 -28.64
N ASP A 462 14.30 -31.75 -28.46
CA ASP A 462 13.82 -30.68 -29.38
C ASP A 462 14.81 -29.52 -29.41
N LEU A 463 15.32 -29.09 -28.25
CA LEU A 463 16.30 -28.01 -28.18
C LEU A 463 17.65 -28.42 -28.82
N MET A 464 18.15 -29.61 -28.54
CA MET A 464 19.39 -30.13 -29.14
C MET A 464 19.26 -30.28 -30.66
N ALA A 465 18.13 -30.78 -31.17
CA ALA A 465 17.85 -30.88 -32.57
C ALA A 465 17.82 -29.54 -33.28
N PHE A 466 17.10 -28.57 -32.71
CA PHE A 466 16.95 -27.23 -33.28
C PHE A 466 18.27 -26.44 -33.23
N PHE A 467 18.84 -26.28 -32.05
CA PHE A 467 20.06 -25.48 -31.87
C PHE A 467 21.33 -26.19 -32.36
N GLY A 468 21.30 -27.51 -32.51
CA GLY A 468 22.42 -28.27 -33.09
C GLY A 468 22.75 -27.92 -34.53
N GLY A 469 21.76 -27.40 -35.27
CA GLY A 469 21.91 -26.89 -36.64
C GLY A 469 22.17 -25.39 -36.73
N GLN A 470 22.26 -24.68 -35.59
CA GLN A 470 22.47 -23.24 -35.51
C GLN A 470 23.85 -22.90 -34.98
N ALA A 471 24.44 -21.81 -35.47
CA ALA A 471 25.67 -21.26 -34.89
C ALA A 471 25.31 -20.35 -33.71
N ILE A 472 25.20 -20.92 -32.50
CA ILE A 472 24.95 -20.15 -31.26
C ILE A 472 26.12 -20.32 -30.30
N ASP A 473 26.43 -19.29 -29.55
CA ASP A 473 27.46 -19.25 -28.52
C ASP A 473 26.87 -19.41 -27.10
N ASN A 474 25.59 -19.03 -26.95
CA ASN A 474 24.91 -19.08 -25.67
C ASN A 474 23.50 -19.66 -25.87
N LEU A 475 22.97 -20.34 -24.84
CA LEU A 475 21.58 -20.81 -24.79
C LEU A 475 20.97 -20.50 -23.43
N VAL A 476 19.81 -19.86 -23.41
CA VAL A 476 19.06 -19.56 -22.18
C VAL A 476 17.89 -20.53 -22.06
N LEU A 477 17.89 -21.30 -20.98
CA LEU A 477 16.82 -22.23 -20.58
C LEU A 477 16.23 -21.78 -19.24
N ILE A 478 14.93 -21.51 -19.21
CA ILE A 478 14.17 -21.27 -17.97
C ILE A 478 13.42 -22.56 -17.64
N ASN A 479 13.69 -23.16 -16.48
CA ASN A 479 13.13 -24.46 -16.14
C ASN A 479 12.66 -24.53 -14.67
N PRO A 480 11.36 -24.59 -14.41
CA PRO A 480 10.18 -24.51 -15.31
C PRO A 480 10.08 -23.20 -16.09
N ASP A 481 9.58 -23.29 -17.32
CA ASP A 481 9.49 -22.17 -18.24
C ASP A 481 8.43 -21.13 -17.86
N ASN A 482 8.69 -19.86 -18.11
CA ASN A 482 7.78 -18.76 -17.86
C ASN A 482 7.43 -18.05 -19.19
N PRO A 483 6.17 -18.13 -19.69
CA PRO A 483 4.94 -18.30 -18.90
C PRO A 483 4.30 -19.70 -18.94
N SER A 484 4.81 -20.65 -19.74
CA SER A 484 4.09 -21.92 -20.00
C SER A 484 4.07 -22.87 -18.80
N GLY A 485 5.09 -22.84 -17.94
CA GLY A 485 5.30 -23.81 -16.87
C GLY A 485 5.83 -25.16 -17.37
N ASN A 486 6.26 -25.24 -18.66
CA ASN A 486 6.90 -26.44 -19.18
C ASN A 486 8.14 -26.79 -18.36
N TYR A 487 8.35 -28.07 -18.10
CA TYR A 487 9.46 -28.57 -17.28
C TYR A 487 10.20 -29.69 -18.02
N ILE A 488 11.49 -29.54 -18.13
CA ILE A 488 12.39 -30.57 -18.60
C ILE A 488 12.95 -31.29 -17.36
N PRO A 489 12.82 -32.64 -17.27
CA PRO A 489 13.33 -33.41 -16.14
C PRO A 489 14.83 -33.20 -15.93
N ALA A 490 15.28 -33.24 -14.67
CA ALA A 490 16.68 -32.95 -14.32
C ALA A 490 17.68 -33.84 -15.04
N GLY A 491 17.34 -35.13 -15.29
CA GLY A 491 18.15 -36.03 -16.08
C GLY A 491 18.39 -35.55 -17.51
N ASP A 492 17.35 -35.02 -18.15
CA ASP A 492 17.42 -34.51 -19.52
C ASP A 492 18.11 -33.15 -19.58
N VAL A 493 17.96 -32.30 -18.59
CA VAL A 493 18.75 -31.05 -18.49
C VAL A 493 20.23 -31.38 -18.33
N ARG A 494 20.59 -32.42 -17.55
CA ARG A 494 22.01 -32.88 -17.48
C ARG A 494 22.53 -33.39 -18.83
N ARG A 495 21.69 -34.00 -19.67
CA ARG A 495 22.06 -34.33 -21.06
C ARG A 495 22.32 -33.06 -21.88
N LEU A 496 21.46 -32.06 -21.75
CA LEU A 496 21.60 -30.77 -22.42
C LEU A 496 22.86 -30.02 -21.96
N ILE A 497 23.23 -30.09 -20.67
CA ILE A 497 24.45 -29.50 -20.13
C ILE A 497 25.69 -30.13 -20.81
N ARG A 498 25.77 -31.45 -20.89
CA ARG A 498 26.88 -32.16 -21.58
C ARG A 498 26.94 -31.81 -23.06
N TRP A 499 25.82 -31.83 -23.74
CA TRP A 499 25.71 -31.45 -25.15
C TRP A 499 26.19 -30.01 -25.41
N ALA A 500 25.78 -29.05 -24.56
CA ALA A 500 26.23 -27.67 -24.66
C ALA A 500 27.73 -27.51 -24.46
N GLU A 501 28.30 -28.21 -23.45
CA GLU A 501 29.74 -28.23 -23.20
C GLU A 501 30.52 -28.79 -24.42
N GLU A 502 30.08 -29.92 -24.98
CA GLU A 502 30.66 -30.53 -26.18
C GLU A 502 30.61 -29.61 -27.41
N LYS A 503 29.57 -28.81 -27.53
CA LYS A 503 29.39 -27.83 -28.61
C LYS A 503 30.08 -26.49 -28.37
N GLY A 504 30.66 -26.28 -27.18
CA GLY A 504 31.27 -25.03 -26.80
C GLY A 504 30.26 -23.91 -26.47
N ILE A 505 28.97 -24.26 -26.27
CA ILE A 505 27.89 -23.36 -25.96
C ILE A 505 27.84 -23.07 -24.45
N ARG A 506 27.70 -21.79 -24.06
CA ARG A 506 27.38 -21.40 -22.67
C ARG A 506 25.91 -21.65 -22.41
N LEU A 507 25.60 -22.52 -21.44
CA LEU A 507 24.22 -22.82 -21.08
C LEU A 507 23.85 -22.05 -19.80
N ILE A 508 22.89 -21.15 -19.90
CA ILE A 508 22.29 -20.41 -18.80
C ILE A 508 21.00 -21.12 -18.40
N VAL A 509 20.94 -21.68 -17.20
CA VAL A 509 19.76 -22.33 -16.64
C VAL A 509 19.19 -21.44 -15.55
N ASP A 510 17.96 -20.92 -15.76
CA ASP A 510 17.21 -20.21 -14.73
C ASP A 510 16.30 -21.21 -14.00
N GLU A 511 16.66 -21.55 -12.77
CA GLU A 511 15.91 -22.48 -11.92
C GLU A 511 15.04 -21.77 -10.87
N SER A 512 14.66 -20.50 -11.12
CA SER A 512 13.88 -19.68 -10.17
C SER A 512 12.53 -20.28 -9.76
N PHE A 513 12.00 -21.24 -10.51
CA PHE A 513 10.75 -21.95 -10.23
C PHE A 513 10.95 -23.46 -10.00
N ALA A 514 12.19 -23.97 -10.04
CA ALA A 514 12.47 -25.40 -9.95
C ALA A 514 11.97 -26.03 -8.64
N ASP A 515 12.05 -25.32 -7.52
CA ASP A 515 11.60 -25.81 -6.21
C ASP A 515 10.11 -26.20 -6.18
N PHE A 516 9.30 -25.64 -7.09
CA PHE A 516 7.88 -25.97 -7.20
C PHE A 516 7.58 -27.24 -8.00
N ALA A 517 8.55 -27.75 -8.76
CA ALA A 517 8.36 -28.98 -9.55
C ALA A 517 8.12 -30.19 -8.64
N ASP A 518 7.43 -31.18 -9.19
CA ASP A 518 7.13 -32.43 -8.46
C ASP A 518 8.37 -33.32 -8.32
N GLU A 519 9.36 -33.18 -9.25
CA GLU A 519 10.64 -33.89 -9.18
C GLU A 519 11.46 -33.36 -8.02
N ALA A 520 11.89 -34.25 -7.16
CA ALA A 520 12.87 -33.95 -6.11
C ALA A 520 14.26 -33.82 -6.69
N ASP A 521 15.14 -33.10 -6.02
CA ASP A 521 16.58 -33.02 -6.35
C ASP A 521 16.86 -32.44 -7.76
N ASN A 522 16.15 -31.41 -8.11
CA ASN A 522 16.15 -30.81 -9.44
C ASN A 522 17.01 -29.52 -9.59
N THR A 523 17.81 -29.18 -8.57
CA THR A 523 18.72 -28.03 -8.66
C THR A 523 20.03 -28.42 -9.39
N PHE A 524 20.57 -27.46 -10.15
CA PHE A 524 21.84 -27.54 -10.81
C PHE A 524 22.94 -26.75 -10.11
N ILE A 525 22.64 -26.05 -9.00
CA ILE A 525 23.64 -25.46 -8.11
C ILE A 525 24.23 -26.58 -7.26
N ARG A 526 25.21 -27.31 -7.83
CA ARG A 526 25.90 -28.43 -7.21
C ARG A 526 27.37 -28.37 -7.54
N GLN A 527 28.23 -28.53 -6.54
CA GLN A 527 29.67 -28.39 -6.73
C GLN A 527 30.21 -29.34 -7.83
N GLU A 528 29.76 -30.60 -7.85
CA GLU A 528 30.23 -31.57 -8.83
C GLU A 528 29.88 -31.18 -10.28
N LEU A 529 28.69 -30.56 -10.49
CA LEU A 529 28.30 -30.10 -11.82
C LEU A 529 29.05 -28.84 -12.23
N LEU A 530 29.29 -27.93 -11.30
CA LEU A 530 30.01 -26.69 -11.56
C LEU A 530 31.48 -26.97 -11.86
N ASP A 531 32.11 -27.92 -11.15
CA ASP A 531 33.51 -28.34 -11.40
C ASP A 531 33.67 -29.01 -12.76
N ALA A 532 32.67 -29.81 -13.15
CA ALA A 532 32.71 -30.59 -14.42
C ALA A 532 32.35 -29.72 -15.64
N HIS A 533 31.53 -28.65 -15.48
CA HIS A 533 30.93 -27.89 -16.58
C HIS A 533 31.12 -26.39 -16.41
N LYS A 534 32.24 -25.85 -16.83
CA LYS A 534 32.57 -24.42 -16.69
C LYS A 534 31.70 -23.50 -17.56
N ARG A 535 31.02 -24.05 -18.56
CA ARG A 535 30.08 -23.30 -19.42
C ARG A 535 28.63 -23.33 -18.92
N LEU A 536 28.40 -23.89 -17.72
CA LEU A 536 27.10 -23.88 -17.04
C LEU A 536 27.00 -22.68 -16.11
N TYR A 537 25.93 -21.90 -16.28
CA TYR A 537 25.58 -20.76 -15.43
C TYR A 537 24.17 -20.98 -14.89
N VAL A 538 24.04 -21.09 -13.58
CA VAL A 538 22.73 -21.36 -12.93
C VAL A 538 22.26 -20.11 -12.20
N VAL A 539 21.12 -19.59 -12.60
CA VAL A 539 20.46 -18.42 -11.99
C VAL A 539 19.29 -18.87 -11.13
N LYS A 540 19.18 -18.36 -9.91
CA LYS A 540 18.07 -18.66 -9.01
C LYS A 540 17.58 -17.42 -8.29
N SER A 541 16.29 -17.13 -8.39
CA SER A 541 15.61 -16.10 -7.59
C SER A 541 15.15 -16.69 -6.27
N ILE A 542 15.60 -16.14 -5.18
CA ILE A 542 15.14 -16.52 -3.83
C ILE A 542 13.72 -15.96 -3.55
N SER A 543 13.32 -14.90 -4.23
CA SER A 543 12.05 -14.20 -3.99
C SER A 543 10.80 -15.06 -4.21
N LYS A 544 10.86 -16.11 -5.03
CA LYS A 544 9.70 -16.86 -5.50
C LYS A 544 9.28 -17.96 -4.54
N SER A 545 10.08 -19.01 -4.46
CA SER A 545 9.80 -20.20 -3.66
C SER A 545 9.88 -19.91 -2.16
N TYR A 546 10.78 -19.02 -1.76
CA TYR A 546 10.93 -18.62 -0.34
C TYR A 546 9.96 -17.52 0.10
N GLY A 547 9.04 -17.06 -0.74
CA GLY A 547 7.98 -16.13 -0.34
C GLY A 547 8.43 -14.75 0.15
N VAL A 548 9.66 -14.34 -0.17
CA VAL A 548 10.27 -13.11 0.35
C VAL A 548 10.68 -12.12 -0.75
N PRO A 549 9.75 -11.71 -1.64
CA PRO A 549 10.10 -10.86 -2.77
C PRO A 549 10.63 -9.48 -2.36
N GLY A 550 10.24 -8.99 -1.19
CA GLY A 550 10.70 -7.71 -0.63
C GLY A 550 12.17 -7.70 -0.23
N LEU A 551 12.76 -8.84 0.08
CA LEU A 551 14.19 -8.94 0.41
C LEU A 551 15.10 -8.71 -0.80
N ARG A 552 14.58 -8.88 -2.03
CA ARG A 552 15.36 -8.69 -3.26
C ARG A 552 16.62 -9.55 -3.28
N LEU A 553 16.49 -10.87 -3.19
CA LEU A 553 17.62 -11.80 -3.11
C LEU A 553 17.62 -12.76 -4.30
N GLY A 554 18.77 -12.95 -4.92
CA GLY A 554 19.04 -13.92 -5.97
C GLY A 554 20.49 -14.35 -5.99
N VAL A 555 20.76 -15.48 -6.60
CA VAL A 555 22.12 -16.01 -6.76
C VAL A 555 22.37 -16.43 -8.20
N LEU A 556 23.65 -16.42 -8.60
CA LEU A 556 24.16 -17.02 -9.82
C LEU A 556 25.39 -17.87 -9.46
N ALA A 557 25.39 -19.12 -9.92
CA ALA A 557 26.48 -20.05 -9.68
C ALA A 557 27.07 -20.58 -11.00
N SER A 558 28.38 -20.76 -11.06
CA SER A 558 29.10 -21.31 -12.19
C SER A 558 30.45 -21.89 -11.78
N GLY A 559 30.95 -22.86 -12.56
CA GLY A 559 32.33 -23.32 -12.50
C GLY A 559 33.34 -22.34 -13.13
N ASP A 560 32.89 -21.35 -13.86
CA ASP A 560 33.69 -20.25 -14.40
C ASP A 560 33.96 -19.20 -13.31
N THR A 561 34.95 -19.45 -12.48
CA THR A 561 35.30 -18.59 -11.34
C THR A 561 35.80 -17.22 -11.78
N GLU A 562 36.37 -17.08 -12.99
CA GLU A 562 36.82 -15.80 -13.54
C GLU A 562 35.63 -14.90 -13.83
N LEU A 563 34.57 -15.46 -14.47
CA LEU A 563 33.34 -14.72 -14.68
C LEU A 563 32.61 -14.39 -13.36
N ILE A 564 32.56 -15.36 -12.42
CA ILE A 564 31.98 -15.11 -11.10
C ILE A 564 32.71 -13.97 -10.39
N ASP A 565 34.04 -13.94 -10.42
CA ASP A 565 34.81 -12.83 -9.82
C ASP A 565 34.56 -11.50 -10.54
N ALA A 566 34.45 -11.52 -11.87
CA ALA A 566 34.08 -10.34 -12.64
C ALA A 566 32.66 -9.82 -12.29
N LEU A 567 31.68 -10.73 -12.13
CA LEU A 567 30.32 -10.35 -11.71
C LEU A 567 30.29 -9.78 -10.28
N LYS A 568 31.11 -10.36 -9.35
CA LYS A 568 31.26 -9.82 -7.99
C LYS A 568 31.79 -8.39 -7.96
N LYS A 569 32.60 -8.02 -8.95
CA LYS A 569 33.14 -6.64 -9.10
C LYS A 569 32.17 -5.68 -9.78
N ASP A 570 31.26 -6.19 -10.62
CA ASP A 570 30.28 -5.38 -11.35
C ASP A 570 29.12 -4.93 -10.49
N VAL A 571 28.69 -5.75 -9.53
CA VAL A 571 27.58 -5.37 -8.64
C VAL A 571 28.05 -4.28 -7.68
N ALA A 572 27.12 -3.40 -7.30
CA ALA A 572 27.43 -2.31 -6.40
C ALA A 572 27.93 -2.82 -5.04
N ILE A 573 28.78 -2.02 -4.37
CA ILE A 573 29.10 -2.25 -2.97
C ILE A 573 27.79 -2.25 -2.17
N TRP A 574 27.63 -3.21 -1.25
CA TRP A 574 26.39 -3.40 -0.47
C TRP A 574 25.15 -3.56 -1.36
N ASN A 575 25.28 -4.31 -2.43
CA ASN A 575 24.19 -4.51 -3.42
C ASN A 575 22.94 -5.20 -2.86
N ILE A 576 23.05 -5.94 -1.76
CA ILE A 576 21.89 -6.46 -1.02
C ILE A 576 21.69 -5.72 0.30
N ASN A 577 20.46 -5.71 0.80
CA ASN A 577 20.14 -5.06 2.08
C ASN A 577 20.43 -5.99 3.28
N SER A 578 20.50 -5.42 4.48
CA SER A 578 20.81 -6.14 5.72
C SER A 578 19.77 -7.21 6.05
N PHE A 579 18.51 -7.01 5.70
CA PHE A 579 17.44 -8.02 5.89
C PHE A 579 17.70 -9.26 5.01
N ALA A 580 18.18 -9.08 3.78
CA ALA A 580 18.53 -10.17 2.88
C ALA A 580 19.73 -10.96 3.38
N GLU A 581 20.77 -10.29 3.87
CA GLU A 581 21.93 -10.93 4.51
C GLU A 581 21.50 -11.72 5.74
N PHE A 582 20.73 -11.10 6.65
CA PHE A 582 20.26 -11.76 7.85
C PHE A 582 19.37 -12.97 7.53
N TYR A 583 18.52 -12.86 6.51
CA TYR A 583 17.75 -13.99 6.02
C TYR A 583 18.65 -15.17 5.62
N MET A 584 19.72 -14.95 4.84
CA MET A 584 20.66 -16.01 4.48
C MET A 584 21.37 -16.63 5.70
N GLN A 585 21.53 -15.87 6.80
CA GLN A 585 22.10 -16.39 8.05
C GLN A 585 21.16 -17.36 8.77
N ILE A 586 19.84 -17.09 8.73
CA ILE A 586 18.86 -17.81 9.55
C ILE A 586 18.03 -18.86 8.77
N GLU A 587 17.99 -18.83 7.43
CA GLU A 587 17.07 -19.65 6.62
C GLU A 587 17.19 -21.14 6.88
N GLU A 588 18.39 -21.62 7.24
CA GLU A 588 18.63 -23.03 7.54
C GLU A 588 17.79 -23.55 8.70
N LYS A 589 17.45 -22.70 9.66
CA LYS A 589 16.56 -23.04 10.79
C LYS A 589 15.15 -23.42 10.33
N TYR A 590 14.73 -22.96 9.15
CA TYR A 590 13.38 -23.06 8.62
C TYR A 590 13.25 -24.00 7.42
N LYS A 591 14.27 -24.83 7.13
CA LYS A 591 14.29 -25.78 6.00
C LYS A 591 13.10 -26.76 6.02
N LYS A 592 12.65 -27.19 7.23
CA LYS A 592 11.48 -28.07 7.36
C LYS A 592 10.18 -27.35 7.01
N ASP A 593 10.01 -26.13 7.50
CA ASP A 593 8.84 -25.31 7.19
C ASP A 593 8.80 -24.98 5.67
N TYR A 594 9.97 -24.73 5.08
CA TYR A 594 10.11 -24.51 3.66
C TYR A 594 9.68 -25.74 2.85
N ALA A 595 10.17 -26.93 3.17
CA ALA A 595 9.79 -28.16 2.50
C ALA A 595 8.27 -28.41 2.60
N GLN A 596 7.69 -28.25 3.77
CA GLN A 596 6.24 -28.37 3.97
C GLN A 596 5.44 -27.36 3.14
N SER A 597 5.96 -26.12 3.00
CA SER A 597 5.32 -25.09 2.17
C SER A 597 5.31 -25.47 0.68
N LEU A 598 6.37 -26.11 0.20
CA LEU A 598 6.45 -26.61 -1.17
C LEU A 598 5.46 -27.75 -1.43
N ASP A 599 5.30 -28.66 -0.47
CA ASP A 599 4.30 -29.73 -0.58
C ASP A 599 2.87 -29.17 -0.62
N ARG A 600 2.59 -28.17 0.21
CA ARG A 600 1.28 -27.47 0.21
C ARG A 600 0.99 -26.81 -1.13
N ILE A 601 1.96 -26.08 -1.71
CA ILE A 601 1.73 -25.39 -2.98
C ILE A 601 1.62 -26.35 -4.16
N ARG A 602 2.34 -27.48 -4.16
CA ARG A 602 2.19 -28.55 -5.16
C ARG A 602 0.77 -29.15 -5.12
N ALA A 603 0.29 -29.48 -3.91
CA ALA A 603 -1.08 -29.98 -3.70
C ALA A 603 -2.12 -28.94 -4.16
N GLU A 604 -1.94 -27.68 -3.79
CA GLU A 604 -2.86 -26.60 -4.19
C GLU A 604 -2.82 -26.34 -5.71
N ARG A 605 -1.65 -26.41 -6.35
CA ARG A 605 -1.55 -26.33 -7.81
C ARG A 605 -2.37 -27.44 -8.50
N ALA A 606 -2.27 -28.66 -7.99
CA ALA A 606 -3.02 -29.79 -8.54
C ALA A 606 -4.53 -29.60 -8.36
N ARG A 607 -4.97 -29.16 -7.16
CA ARG A 607 -6.36 -28.84 -6.87
C ARG A 607 -6.88 -27.71 -7.76
N PHE A 608 -6.17 -26.59 -7.80
CA PHE A 608 -6.57 -25.41 -8.56
C PHE A 608 -6.66 -25.70 -10.05
N ARG A 609 -5.71 -26.48 -10.58
CA ARG A 609 -5.75 -26.97 -11.96
C ARG A 609 -7.02 -27.79 -12.21
N ALA A 610 -7.33 -28.76 -11.37
CA ALA A 610 -8.51 -29.62 -11.51
C ALA A 610 -9.84 -28.85 -11.46
N GLU A 611 -9.90 -27.77 -10.67
CA GLU A 611 -11.07 -26.89 -10.62
C GLU A 611 -11.18 -25.99 -11.85
N LEU A 612 -10.08 -25.46 -12.37
CA LEU A 612 -10.05 -24.68 -13.62
C LEU A 612 -10.45 -25.53 -14.83
N GLU A 613 -10.03 -26.81 -14.90
CA GLU A 613 -10.39 -27.73 -15.97
C GLU A 613 -11.89 -28.03 -16.04
N LYS A 614 -12.67 -27.76 -14.98
CA LYS A 614 -14.14 -27.87 -14.97
C LYS A 614 -14.84 -26.65 -15.59
N LEU A 615 -14.13 -25.54 -15.81
CA LEU A 615 -14.74 -24.35 -16.36
C LEU A 615 -14.88 -24.48 -17.91
N PRO A 616 -16.05 -24.17 -18.48
CA PRO A 616 -16.22 -24.19 -19.93
C PRO A 616 -15.36 -23.10 -20.57
N ASN A 617 -15.04 -23.26 -21.84
CA ASN A 617 -14.26 -22.30 -22.63
C ASN A 617 -12.89 -21.93 -22.04
N LEU A 618 -12.33 -22.82 -21.20
CA LEU A 618 -11.02 -22.65 -20.61
C LEU A 618 -10.20 -23.94 -20.73
N ARG A 619 -8.99 -23.85 -21.27
CA ARG A 619 -8.04 -24.95 -21.37
C ARG A 619 -6.81 -24.66 -20.52
N VAL A 620 -6.51 -25.53 -19.59
CA VAL A 620 -5.37 -25.37 -18.68
C VAL A 620 -4.11 -26.02 -19.28
N ILE A 621 -3.01 -25.27 -19.34
CA ILE A 621 -1.73 -25.78 -19.75
C ILE A 621 -1.02 -26.42 -18.54
N PRO A 622 -0.56 -27.69 -18.63
CA PRO A 622 0.13 -28.35 -17.53
C PRO A 622 1.40 -27.60 -17.12
N SER A 623 1.58 -27.34 -15.84
CA SER A 623 2.68 -26.55 -15.28
C SER A 623 3.33 -27.27 -14.10
N GLN A 624 4.63 -27.11 -13.98
CA GLN A 624 5.45 -27.53 -12.82
C GLN A 624 5.92 -26.32 -11.97
N ALA A 625 5.46 -25.10 -12.31
CA ALA A 625 5.75 -23.88 -11.56
C ALA A 625 4.59 -23.55 -10.57
N ASN A 626 4.70 -22.44 -9.85
CA ASN A 626 3.63 -21.92 -8.99
C ASN A 626 2.65 -21.01 -9.75
N TYR A 627 2.39 -21.32 -10.99
CA TYR A 627 1.37 -20.66 -11.83
C TYR A 627 0.84 -21.64 -12.86
N LEU A 628 -0.33 -21.29 -13.38
CA LEU A 628 -0.97 -21.98 -14.48
C LEU A 628 -1.19 -21.01 -15.63
N MET A 629 -0.82 -21.42 -16.83
CA MET A 629 -1.19 -20.73 -18.06
C MET A 629 -2.50 -21.33 -18.55
N VAL A 630 -3.46 -20.49 -18.91
CA VAL A 630 -4.78 -20.94 -19.39
C VAL A 630 -5.08 -20.28 -20.74
N GLU A 631 -5.62 -21.06 -21.67
CA GLU A 631 -6.13 -20.57 -22.93
C GLU A 631 -7.65 -20.34 -22.81
N LEU A 632 -8.08 -19.19 -23.28
CA LEU A 632 -9.50 -18.86 -23.39
C LEU A 632 -10.03 -19.28 -24.75
N LEU A 633 -11.09 -20.04 -24.77
CA LEU A 633 -11.76 -20.61 -25.95
C LEU A 633 -13.13 -19.93 -26.17
N GLY A 634 -13.89 -20.39 -27.17
CA GLY A 634 -15.26 -19.93 -27.40
C GLY A 634 -15.38 -18.45 -27.79
N GLY A 635 -14.30 -17.81 -28.25
CA GLY A 635 -14.30 -16.39 -28.60
C GLY A 635 -14.05 -15.44 -27.42
N LEU A 636 -13.73 -15.95 -26.24
CA LEU A 636 -13.40 -15.12 -25.06
C LEU A 636 -12.11 -14.32 -25.28
N SER A 637 -12.15 -13.04 -24.95
CA SER A 637 -10.98 -12.16 -25.01
C SER A 637 -10.26 -12.10 -23.66
N SER A 638 -8.96 -12.37 -23.64
CA SER A 638 -8.13 -12.28 -22.42
C SER A 638 -8.12 -10.87 -21.83
N ARG A 639 -8.13 -9.84 -22.69
CA ARG A 639 -8.26 -8.45 -22.26
C ARG A 639 -9.60 -8.19 -21.58
N ALA A 640 -10.71 -8.67 -22.16
CA ALA A 640 -12.03 -8.50 -21.57
C ALA A 640 -12.16 -9.24 -20.24
N VAL A 641 -11.70 -10.49 -20.17
CA VAL A 641 -11.71 -11.27 -18.91
C VAL A 641 -10.84 -10.60 -17.85
N THR A 642 -9.64 -10.13 -18.19
CA THR A 642 -8.77 -9.38 -17.23
C THR A 642 -9.47 -8.13 -16.71
N ARG A 643 -10.15 -7.39 -17.58
CA ARG A 643 -10.91 -6.20 -17.22
C ARG A 643 -12.05 -6.52 -16.26
N GLU A 644 -12.88 -7.50 -16.60
CA GLU A 644 -14.03 -7.89 -15.76
C GLU A 644 -13.58 -8.42 -14.38
N LEU A 645 -12.51 -9.20 -14.32
CA LEU A 645 -11.94 -9.66 -13.06
C LEU A 645 -11.45 -8.48 -12.19
N LEU A 646 -10.78 -7.48 -12.80
CA LEU A 646 -10.28 -6.33 -12.05
C LEU A 646 -11.42 -5.44 -11.57
N ILE A 647 -12.39 -5.14 -12.43
CA ILE A 647 -13.49 -4.21 -12.09
C ILE A 647 -14.53 -4.87 -11.20
N GLY A 648 -15.02 -6.06 -11.57
CA GLY A 648 -16.10 -6.73 -10.86
C GLY A 648 -15.69 -7.46 -9.59
N SER A 649 -14.43 -7.91 -9.51
CA SER A 649 -13.96 -8.76 -8.40
C SER A 649 -12.67 -8.26 -7.73
N ARG A 650 -12.09 -7.15 -8.20
CA ARG A 650 -10.81 -6.61 -7.71
C ARG A 650 -9.65 -7.64 -7.79
N ILE A 651 -9.67 -8.46 -8.84
CA ILE A 651 -8.67 -9.51 -9.07
C ILE A 651 -7.81 -9.10 -10.27
N LEU A 652 -6.49 -9.04 -10.08
CA LEU A 652 -5.54 -8.71 -11.13
C LEU A 652 -4.84 -9.98 -11.64
N VAL A 653 -5.02 -10.31 -12.92
CA VAL A 653 -4.38 -11.45 -13.60
C VAL A 653 -3.43 -10.96 -14.70
N LYS A 654 -2.52 -11.81 -15.15
CA LYS A 654 -1.60 -11.47 -16.23
C LYS A 654 -2.17 -11.86 -17.60
N ASP A 655 -2.56 -10.87 -18.39
CA ASP A 655 -2.87 -11.04 -19.79
C ASP A 655 -1.58 -11.29 -20.60
N LEU A 656 -1.57 -12.33 -21.41
CA LEU A 656 -0.45 -12.74 -22.27
C LEU A 656 -0.70 -12.47 -23.74
N SER A 657 -1.84 -11.92 -24.15
CA SER A 657 -2.21 -11.74 -25.55
C SER A 657 -1.18 -10.93 -26.35
N ALA A 658 -0.71 -9.82 -25.79
CA ALA A 658 0.33 -9.00 -26.43
C ALA A 658 1.64 -9.77 -26.64
N LYS A 659 1.99 -10.66 -25.72
CA LYS A 659 3.21 -11.49 -25.79
C LYS A 659 3.09 -12.65 -26.77
N LEU A 660 1.87 -13.12 -27.02
CA LEU A 660 1.56 -14.31 -27.81
C LEU A 660 0.91 -13.99 -29.17
N GLY A 661 1.17 -12.80 -29.71
CA GLY A 661 0.70 -12.42 -31.03
C GLY A 661 -0.84 -12.38 -31.16
N GLY A 662 -1.53 -11.97 -30.11
CA GLY A 662 -2.99 -11.88 -30.08
C GLY A 662 -3.71 -13.15 -29.64
N ARG A 663 -3.01 -14.25 -29.35
CA ARG A 663 -3.60 -15.49 -28.81
C ARG A 663 -4.10 -15.25 -27.39
N GLN A 664 -5.28 -15.80 -27.07
CA GLN A 664 -6.02 -15.49 -25.85
C GLN A 664 -5.57 -16.37 -24.68
N TYR A 665 -4.52 -15.95 -23.96
CA TYR A 665 -3.98 -16.65 -22.82
C TYR A 665 -3.87 -15.75 -21.60
N LEU A 666 -4.12 -16.33 -20.42
CA LEU A 666 -3.84 -15.72 -19.11
C LEU A 666 -2.80 -16.55 -18.38
N ARG A 667 -2.01 -15.90 -17.50
CA ARG A 667 -1.19 -16.58 -16.50
C ARG A 667 -1.74 -16.24 -15.13
N LEU A 668 -2.04 -17.28 -14.36
CA LEU A 668 -2.65 -17.24 -13.04
C LEU A 668 -1.64 -17.77 -12.01
N ALA A 669 -1.25 -16.98 -11.03
CA ALA A 669 -0.45 -17.46 -9.90
C ALA A 669 -1.23 -18.53 -9.12
N VAL A 670 -0.54 -19.53 -8.60
CA VAL A 670 -1.10 -20.43 -7.58
C VAL A 670 -0.93 -19.77 -6.22
N ARG A 671 -2.04 -19.35 -5.62
CA ARG A 671 -2.09 -18.74 -4.30
C ARG A 671 -2.59 -19.75 -3.25
N ASN A 672 -3.01 -19.28 -2.08
CA ASN A 672 -3.68 -20.14 -1.11
C ASN A 672 -5.08 -20.55 -1.61
N THR A 673 -5.65 -21.55 -0.94
CA THR A 673 -6.96 -22.13 -1.32
C THR A 673 -8.06 -21.08 -1.37
N GLU A 674 -8.15 -20.20 -0.36
CA GLU A 674 -9.18 -19.17 -0.27
C GLU A 674 -9.12 -18.18 -1.45
N ASP A 675 -7.93 -17.70 -1.77
CA ASP A 675 -7.70 -16.76 -2.87
C ASP A 675 -8.01 -17.41 -4.23
N ASN A 676 -7.56 -18.66 -4.42
CA ASN A 676 -7.84 -19.42 -5.64
C ASN A 676 -9.33 -19.67 -5.82
N ASP A 677 -10.07 -19.94 -4.74
CA ASP A 677 -11.53 -20.14 -4.79
C ASP A 677 -12.27 -18.84 -5.14
N LYS A 678 -11.79 -17.67 -4.66
CA LYS A 678 -12.31 -16.36 -5.09
C LYS A 678 -12.13 -16.14 -6.59
N LEU A 679 -10.94 -16.46 -7.13
CA LEU A 679 -10.72 -16.37 -8.57
C LEU A 679 -11.59 -17.34 -9.38
N LEU A 680 -11.74 -18.58 -8.93
CA LEU A 680 -12.61 -19.58 -9.56
C LEU A 680 -14.08 -19.11 -9.60
N ALA A 681 -14.56 -18.55 -8.49
CA ALA A 681 -15.91 -18.00 -8.41
C ALA A 681 -16.12 -16.83 -9.40
N ALA A 682 -15.10 -15.96 -9.54
CA ALA A 682 -15.15 -14.83 -10.47
C ALA A 682 -15.03 -15.26 -11.95
N LEU A 683 -14.24 -16.28 -12.26
CA LEU A 683 -14.08 -16.80 -13.63
C LEU A 683 -15.29 -17.56 -14.13
N ARG A 684 -15.99 -18.29 -13.26
CA ARG A 684 -17.10 -19.17 -13.65
C ARG A 684 -18.17 -18.49 -14.52
N PRO A 685 -18.76 -17.35 -14.13
CA PRO A 685 -19.73 -16.64 -14.98
C PRO A 685 -19.15 -16.13 -16.29
N LEU A 686 -17.87 -15.74 -16.30
CA LEU A 686 -17.20 -15.22 -17.49
C LEU A 686 -16.91 -16.32 -18.51
N CYS A 687 -16.56 -17.52 -18.07
CA CYS A 687 -16.29 -18.66 -18.93
C CYS A 687 -17.58 -19.38 -19.41
N SER A 688 -18.73 -19.11 -18.78
CA SER A 688 -20.02 -19.72 -19.15
C SER A 688 -20.80 -18.95 -20.21
N GLN A 689 -20.32 -17.77 -20.57
CA GLN A 689 -20.87 -16.95 -21.65
C GLN A 689 -20.33 -17.46 -22.99
#